data_d47f23b428748ff9d97366aea33fc5ba
#
_entry.id   d47f23b428748ff9d97366aea33fc5ba
#
_cell.length_a   1.000
_cell.length_b   1.000
_cell.length_c   1.000
_cell.angle_alpha   90.00
_cell.angle_beta   90.00
_cell.angle_gamma   90.00
#
_symmetry.space_group_name_H-M   'P 1'
#
loop_
_entity.id
_entity.type
_entity.pdbx_description
1 polymer ?
#
loop_
_entity_poly.entity_id
_entity_poly.type
_entity_poly.pdbx_seq_one_letter_code
_entity_poly.pdbx_strand_id
1 'polypeptide(L)'
;PPGTGKTNTIINTVTTAFFNDRTVLLTSYNNHPIDNVFEEFQNIRYKDKLVPFPIIRLGNNEKVTESLDYIVDIYERTKNTDIYDKTLEKNKGDKIERTNKLTELLKKHERIIELKERKETIEKLLGTYDQFTFLTDLQGRQLYRVEKELQSLGEVTDEEALKYLSDDEEEFLKYLYYTSSKHIKRLSEPKYKDLLDILYLDDRELRLTQFNDYLKNDENLRNFLRVFPICATTNISAHKLGEPKQYFDMVIMDEASQCNTAVSLVPILRGRSLMLVGDPQQLNPVILLTPRDNHILKQKYSIADEYDYIKNSVYKTFLACDAVSDEILLSYHYRCHEKIINFNNKKYYNRKLKVKSKVKSDKPLVFVDVQDNDTDIKNASPAESQKIIDYIKDNRDKRVGIITPFVNQKTLIESMLKENNIDDVTCGTVHAFQGDEKDVILFSMAVTDKTSPNTYSWLKNNKELINVATSRAKEQLIVLSSKKNVERLHHMCGEDDDVYDLINYVRTNGASKVAEKPMASRALGIKPYSTQTEEAFLQCLKHALDNVLYNKRKCTVHKEVSIAHVFQENLTNSDLFYTGRFDFVVYEKVYGKKEIPILAIELDGMEHYDDETVKLRDRKKAEICKAHGFELIRIENSYARRYNYIKEILIDYFTNN
;
A
#
# COMPACT_ATOMS: atom_id res chain seq x y z
N PRO A 1 2.96 -2.47 -1.19
CA PRO A 1 2.83 -3.92 -1.03
C PRO A 1 3.53 -4.44 0.25
N PRO A 2 3.24 -5.67 0.73
CA PRO A 2 3.87 -6.23 1.91
C PRO A 2 5.36 -6.51 1.67
N GLY A 3 6.21 -6.31 2.71
CA GLY A 3 7.64 -6.66 2.65
C GLY A 3 8.46 -5.90 1.60
N THR A 4 8.03 -4.71 1.20
CA THR A 4 8.70 -3.90 0.16
C THR A 4 9.51 -2.73 0.71
N GLY A 5 9.69 -2.63 2.04
CA GLY A 5 10.51 -1.59 2.67
C GLY A 5 9.79 -0.26 2.91
N LYS A 6 8.47 -0.26 3.12
CA LYS A 6 7.70 0.94 3.51
C LYS A 6 8.32 1.65 4.72
N THR A 7 8.63 0.90 5.78
CA THR A 7 9.25 1.43 7.00
C THR A 7 10.61 2.07 6.70
N ASN A 8 11.45 1.44 5.89
CA ASN A 8 12.74 2.02 5.49
C ASN A 8 12.55 3.31 4.69
N THR A 9 11.53 3.39 3.84
CA THR A 9 11.21 4.61 3.11
C THR A 9 10.83 5.73 4.08
N ILE A 10 10.02 5.44 5.11
CA ILE A 10 9.66 6.40 6.15
C ILE A 10 10.91 6.87 6.91
N ILE A 11 11.75 5.94 7.37
CA ILE A 11 12.99 6.26 8.10
C ILE A 11 13.90 7.15 7.26
N ASN A 12 14.11 6.82 5.99
CA ASN A 12 14.92 7.62 5.08
C ASN A 12 14.31 9.02 4.84
N THR A 13 12.99 9.12 4.73
CA THR A 13 12.31 10.41 4.57
C THR A 13 12.44 11.26 5.81
N VAL A 14 12.22 10.70 7.01
CA VAL A 14 12.39 11.39 8.29
C VAL A 14 13.83 11.86 8.47
N THR A 15 14.81 11.00 8.20
CA THR A 15 16.23 11.32 8.28
C THR A 15 16.61 12.44 7.30
N THR A 16 16.13 12.37 6.07
CA THR A 16 16.34 13.39 5.05
C THR A 16 15.71 14.73 5.45
N ALA A 17 14.50 14.71 6.00
CA ALA A 17 13.82 15.89 6.51
C ALA A 17 14.62 16.53 7.67
N PHE A 18 15.11 15.73 8.61
CA PHE A 18 15.98 16.17 9.70
C PHE A 18 17.27 16.86 9.20
N PHE A 19 17.92 16.29 8.21
CA PHE A 19 19.13 16.91 7.60
C PHE A 19 18.83 18.24 6.90
N ASN A 20 17.60 18.42 6.44
CA ASN A 20 17.15 19.66 5.78
C ASN A 20 16.49 20.64 6.76
N ASP A 21 16.68 20.46 8.06
CA ASP A 21 16.08 21.27 9.14
C ASP A 21 14.55 21.38 9.04
N ARG A 22 13.89 20.28 8.55
CA ARG A 22 12.44 20.19 8.41
C ARG A 22 11.82 19.49 9.60
N THR A 23 10.62 19.95 9.94
CA THR A 23 9.81 19.32 10.99
C THR A 23 8.87 18.28 10.39
N VAL A 24 8.77 17.11 11.06
CA VAL A 24 7.96 15.98 10.59
C VAL A 24 7.00 15.52 11.68
N LEU A 25 5.75 15.32 11.31
CA LEU A 25 4.76 14.62 12.11
C LEU A 25 4.50 13.24 11.50
N LEU A 26 5.01 12.20 12.16
CA LEU A 26 4.74 10.81 11.79
C LEU A 26 3.46 10.34 12.48
N THR A 27 2.52 9.81 11.71
CA THR A 27 1.24 9.37 12.22
C THR A 27 0.80 8.03 11.64
N SER A 28 -0.08 7.35 12.37
CA SER A 28 -0.83 6.18 11.91
C SER A 28 -2.14 6.04 12.70
N TYR A 29 -3.04 5.21 12.24
CA TYR A 29 -4.24 4.87 13.01
C TYR A 29 -3.89 4.07 14.26
N ASN A 30 -2.99 3.10 14.16
CA ASN A 30 -2.54 2.21 15.23
C ASN A 30 -1.19 2.64 15.81
N ASN A 31 -0.90 2.20 17.05
CA ASN A 31 0.38 2.47 17.72
C ASN A 31 1.55 1.71 17.06
N HIS A 32 1.36 0.43 16.76
CA HIS A 32 2.42 -0.48 16.32
C HIS A 32 3.29 0.04 15.15
N PRO A 33 2.74 0.60 14.03
CA PRO A 33 3.59 1.14 12.95
C PRO A 33 4.47 2.29 13.43
N ILE A 34 3.95 3.12 14.32
CA ILE A 34 4.67 4.29 14.87
C ILE A 34 5.77 3.83 15.83
N ASP A 35 5.44 2.88 16.72
CA ASP A 35 6.38 2.35 17.70
C ASP A 35 7.57 1.66 17.01
N ASN A 36 7.33 0.90 15.94
CA ASN A 36 8.39 0.29 15.14
C ASN A 36 9.38 1.32 14.56
N VAL A 37 8.87 2.39 13.97
CA VAL A 37 9.75 3.45 13.43
C VAL A 37 10.49 4.16 14.55
N PHE A 38 9.84 4.41 15.68
CA PHE A 38 10.45 5.06 16.84
C PHE A 38 11.58 4.21 17.45
N GLU A 39 11.37 2.91 17.62
CA GLU A 39 12.38 1.96 18.10
C GLU A 39 13.58 1.88 17.20
N GLU A 40 13.41 1.89 15.88
CA GLU A 40 14.52 1.91 14.92
C GLU A 40 15.42 3.14 15.14
N PHE A 41 14.85 4.32 15.36
CA PHE A 41 15.63 5.53 15.65
C PHE A 41 16.32 5.49 17.02
N GLN A 42 15.70 4.88 18.03
CA GLN A 42 16.30 4.73 19.35
C GLN A 42 17.48 3.74 19.38
N ASN A 43 17.51 2.79 18.45
CA ASN A 43 18.55 1.77 18.38
C ASN A 43 19.78 2.17 17.54
N ILE A 44 19.76 3.32 16.88
CA ILE A 44 20.90 3.80 16.09
C ILE A 44 22.10 4.04 17.02
N ARG A 45 23.26 3.51 16.65
CA ARG A 45 24.50 3.64 17.43
C ARG A 45 25.62 4.26 16.60
N TYR A 46 26.37 5.13 17.23
CA TYR A 46 27.67 5.58 16.77
C TYR A 46 28.73 5.04 17.74
N LYS A 47 29.57 4.12 17.29
CA LYS A 47 30.43 3.32 18.14
C LYS A 47 29.58 2.63 19.23
N ASP A 48 29.95 2.74 20.50
CA ASP A 48 29.22 2.16 21.61
C ASP A 48 28.10 3.07 22.19
N LYS A 49 27.90 4.27 21.61
CA LYS A 49 26.96 5.25 22.10
C LYS A 49 25.65 5.24 21.31
N LEU A 50 24.52 5.29 21.97
CA LEU A 50 23.22 5.53 21.33
C LEU A 50 23.18 6.95 20.78
N VAL A 51 22.72 7.11 19.54
CA VAL A 51 22.47 8.41 18.92
C VAL A 51 21.26 9.05 19.59
N PRO A 52 21.38 10.27 20.15
CA PRO A 52 20.26 10.96 20.78
C PRO A 52 19.37 11.60 19.71
N PHE A 53 18.78 10.79 18.83
CA PHE A 53 17.98 11.31 17.73
C PHE A 53 16.76 12.07 18.24
N PRO A 54 16.50 13.31 17.77
CA PRO A 54 15.48 14.19 18.33
C PRO A 54 14.07 13.85 17.79
N ILE A 55 13.64 12.62 18.05
CA ILE A 55 12.31 12.10 17.78
C ILE A 55 11.58 11.85 19.10
N ILE A 56 10.31 12.24 19.17
CA ILE A 56 9.50 12.07 20.38
C ILE A 56 8.22 11.32 20.04
N ARG A 57 7.92 10.30 20.86
CA ARG A 57 6.70 9.51 20.77
C ARG A 57 5.63 10.11 21.69
N LEU A 58 4.62 10.71 21.10
CA LEU A 58 3.47 11.27 21.81
C LEU A 58 2.24 10.37 21.60
N GLY A 59 1.18 10.55 22.34
CA GLY A 59 -0.04 9.78 22.17
C GLY A 59 -0.84 9.61 23.45
N ASN A 60 -0.99 8.38 23.96
CA ASN A 60 -1.60 8.13 25.25
C ASN A 60 -0.66 8.58 26.39
N ASN A 61 -1.20 8.63 27.61
CA ASN A 61 -0.48 9.14 28.76
C ASN A 61 0.79 8.33 29.08
N GLU A 62 0.75 7.03 28.92
CA GLU A 62 1.89 6.12 29.12
C GLU A 62 3.04 6.45 28.16
N LYS A 63 2.75 6.56 26.86
CA LYS A 63 3.75 6.91 25.85
C LYS A 63 4.34 8.31 26.03
N VAL A 64 3.53 9.27 26.46
CA VAL A 64 4.04 10.60 26.79
C VAL A 64 4.98 10.52 28.00
N THR A 65 4.64 9.77 29.04
CA THR A 65 5.49 9.61 30.23
C THR A 65 6.83 8.96 29.85
N GLU A 66 6.82 7.86 29.09
CA GLU A 66 8.04 7.23 28.56
C GLU A 66 8.90 8.22 27.78
N SER A 67 8.27 9.08 26.97
CA SER A 67 8.97 10.09 26.18
C SER A 67 9.58 11.20 27.03
N LEU A 68 8.92 11.62 28.12
CA LEU A 68 9.49 12.60 29.04
C LEU A 68 10.73 12.03 29.75
N ASP A 69 10.69 10.77 30.18
CA ASP A 69 11.83 10.09 30.76
C ASP A 69 12.97 9.95 29.72
N TYR A 70 12.65 9.63 28.46
CA TYR A 70 13.61 9.59 27.36
C TYR A 70 14.26 10.96 27.08
N ILE A 71 13.48 12.06 27.10
CA ILE A 71 14.04 13.41 26.92
C ILE A 71 15.08 13.73 28.01
N VAL A 72 14.76 13.42 29.27
CA VAL A 72 15.70 13.64 30.38
C VAL A 72 16.97 12.83 30.18
N ASP A 73 16.85 11.55 29.85
CA ASP A 73 18.00 10.67 29.63
C ASP A 73 18.91 11.17 28.49
N ILE A 74 18.36 11.50 27.32
CA ILE A 74 19.17 12.01 26.19
C ILE A 74 19.78 13.38 26.48
N TYR A 75 19.08 14.24 27.24
CA TYR A 75 19.61 15.53 27.65
C TYR A 75 20.78 15.38 28.62
N GLU A 76 20.66 14.55 29.66
CA GLU A 76 21.73 14.29 30.61
C GLU A 76 22.99 13.72 29.95
N ARG A 77 22.82 12.84 28.96
CA ARG A 77 23.94 12.27 28.19
C ARG A 77 24.61 13.26 27.25
N THR A 78 23.90 14.30 26.81
CA THR A 78 24.40 15.19 25.73
C THR A 78 24.76 16.60 26.21
N LYS A 79 24.25 17.08 27.37
CA LYS A 79 24.46 18.46 27.84
C LYS A 79 25.94 18.89 27.89
N ASN A 80 26.86 17.97 28.16
CA ASN A 80 28.30 18.21 28.26
C ASN A 80 29.08 17.81 27.00
N THR A 81 28.39 17.43 25.92
CA THR A 81 29.04 17.02 24.65
C THR A 81 29.62 18.25 23.94
N ASP A 82 30.90 18.23 23.61
CA ASP A 82 31.53 19.27 22.77
C ASP A 82 31.08 19.14 21.32
N ILE A 83 30.61 20.25 20.77
CA ILE A 83 30.08 20.32 19.39
C ILE A 83 30.88 21.31 18.59
N TYR A 84 31.46 20.85 17.48
CA TYR A 84 32.25 21.66 16.57
C TYR A 84 31.43 22.07 15.35
N ASP A 85 30.74 23.20 15.45
CA ASP A 85 29.78 23.69 14.44
C ASP A 85 30.39 23.78 13.02
N LYS A 86 31.58 24.34 12.89
CA LYS A 86 32.27 24.47 11.58
C LYS A 86 32.44 23.13 10.88
N THR A 87 32.75 22.07 11.63
CA THR A 87 32.93 20.73 11.08
C THR A 87 31.56 20.14 10.63
N LEU A 88 30.52 20.38 11.42
CA LEU A 88 29.17 19.93 11.07
C LEU A 88 28.64 20.63 9.81
N GLU A 89 28.85 21.94 9.70
CA GLU A 89 28.43 22.72 8.51
C GLU A 89 29.19 22.26 7.26
N LYS A 90 30.50 22.01 7.35
CA LYS A 90 31.28 21.47 6.24
C LYS A 90 30.74 20.10 5.81
N ASN A 91 30.57 19.18 6.74
CA ASN A 91 30.04 17.84 6.46
C ASN A 91 28.61 17.89 5.86
N LYS A 92 27.78 18.85 6.33
CA LYS A 92 26.45 19.08 5.74
C LYS A 92 26.57 19.53 4.28
N GLY A 93 27.48 20.45 3.97
CA GLY A 93 27.75 20.93 2.61
C GLY A 93 28.19 19.80 1.68
N ASP A 94 29.14 18.99 2.10
CA ASP A 94 29.64 17.85 1.33
C ASP A 94 28.55 16.82 1.05
N LYS A 95 27.67 16.55 2.04
CA LYS A 95 26.53 15.64 1.88
C LYS A 95 25.46 16.19 0.92
N ILE A 96 25.16 17.48 1.00
CA ILE A 96 24.23 18.15 0.06
C ILE A 96 24.75 18.06 -1.36
N GLU A 97 26.06 18.31 -1.58
CA GLU A 97 26.67 18.20 -2.90
C GLU A 97 26.55 16.77 -3.46
N ARG A 98 26.87 15.76 -2.66
CA ARG A 98 26.72 14.35 -3.05
C ARG A 98 25.26 13.99 -3.35
N THR A 99 24.31 14.45 -2.52
CA THR A 99 22.88 14.23 -2.73
C THR A 99 22.39 14.87 -4.02
N ASN A 100 22.85 16.09 -4.34
CA ASN A 100 22.50 16.75 -5.58
C ASN A 100 23.02 15.98 -6.80
N LYS A 101 24.29 15.53 -6.76
CA LYS A 101 24.89 14.70 -7.82
C LYS A 101 24.12 13.38 -8.00
N LEU A 102 23.78 12.72 -6.90
CA LEU A 102 22.95 11.50 -6.96
C LEU A 102 21.56 11.78 -7.55
N THR A 103 20.93 12.90 -7.16
CA THR A 103 19.63 13.31 -7.69
C THR A 103 19.68 13.57 -9.19
N GLU A 104 20.74 14.23 -9.67
CA GLU A 104 20.94 14.44 -11.12
C GLU A 104 21.13 13.12 -11.86
N LEU A 105 21.88 12.19 -11.26
CA LEU A 105 22.10 10.86 -11.82
C LEU A 105 20.79 10.06 -11.89
N LEU A 106 19.99 10.10 -10.83
CA LEU A 106 18.68 9.43 -10.78
C LEU A 106 17.71 10.01 -11.80
N LYS A 107 17.64 11.34 -11.95
CA LYS A 107 16.83 11.99 -12.99
C LYS A 107 17.28 11.60 -14.40
N LYS A 108 18.59 11.51 -14.61
CA LYS A 108 19.15 11.01 -15.87
C LYS A 108 18.73 9.56 -16.12
N HIS A 109 18.80 8.71 -15.10
CA HIS A 109 18.38 7.31 -15.18
C HIS A 109 16.87 7.17 -15.49
N GLU A 110 16.03 7.92 -14.79
CA GLU A 110 14.58 8.00 -15.05
C GLU A 110 14.30 8.40 -16.51
N ARG A 111 15.00 9.44 -17.00
CA ARG A 111 14.88 9.88 -18.39
C ARG A 111 15.31 8.78 -19.39
N ILE A 112 16.34 8.01 -19.08
CA ILE A 112 16.79 6.87 -19.90
C ILE A 112 15.70 5.77 -19.93
N ILE A 113 15.07 5.48 -18.78
CA ILE A 113 13.97 4.51 -18.73
C ILE A 113 12.79 4.97 -19.58
N GLU A 114 12.34 6.20 -19.42
CA GLU A 114 11.26 6.78 -20.23
C GLU A 114 11.57 6.70 -21.75
N LEU A 115 12.80 7.01 -22.13
CA LEU A 115 13.20 6.94 -23.54
C LEU A 115 13.30 5.51 -24.06
N LYS A 116 13.74 4.55 -23.24
CA LYS A 116 13.77 3.11 -23.58
C LYS A 116 12.34 2.57 -23.78
N GLU A 117 11.42 2.88 -22.85
CA GLU A 117 10.02 2.51 -22.98
C GLU A 117 9.36 3.15 -24.21
N ARG A 118 9.67 4.42 -24.45
CA ARG A 118 9.20 5.11 -25.66
C ARG A 118 9.74 4.50 -26.94
N LYS A 119 11.03 4.13 -26.96
CA LYS A 119 11.68 3.43 -28.08
C LYS A 119 10.97 2.09 -28.36
N GLU A 120 10.81 1.28 -27.32
CA GLU A 120 10.16 -0.03 -27.41
C GLU A 120 8.71 0.10 -27.94
N THR A 121 7.98 1.11 -27.44
CA THR A 121 6.63 1.39 -27.94
C THR A 121 6.60 1.77 -29.41
N ILE A 122 7.53 2.63 -29.87
CA ILE A 122 7.64 3.02 -31.28
C ILE A 122 8.02 1.81 -32.14
N GLU A 123 8.97 0.99 -31.71
CA GLU A 123 9.41 -0.22 -32.43
C GLU A 123 8.26 -1.24 -32.59
N LYS A 124 7.51 -1.49 -31.52
CA LYS A 124 6.33 -2.37 -31.56
C LYS A 124 5.25 -1.84 -32.49
N LEU A 125 5.00 -0.54 -32.45
CA LEU A 125 4.06 0.10 -33.38
C LEU A 125 4.54 0.04 -34.85
N LEU A 126 5.85 0.17 -35.11
CA LEU A 126 6.43 0.01 -36.45
C LEU A 126 6.28 -1.42 -36.97
N GLY A 127 6.51 -2.42 -36.15
CA GLY A 127 6.37 -3.83 -36.52
C GLY A 127 4.94 -4.26 -36.86
N THR A 128 3.93 -3.52 -36.37
CA THR A 128 2.52 -3.83 -36.61
C THR A 128 1.98 -3.22 -37.93
N TYR A 129 2.66 -2.22 -38.53
CA TYR A 129 2.12 -1.39 -39.60
C TYR A 129 3.01 -1.28 -40.84
N ASP A 130 3.58 -2.39 -41.31
CA ASP A 130 4.43 -2.44 -42.53
C ASP A 130 3.76 -1.95 -43.84
N GLN A 131 2.49 -1.59 -43.81
CA GLN A 131 1.73 -1.25 -45.03
C GLN A 131 1.51 0.25 -45.29
N PHE A 132 1.99 1.17 -44.40
CA PHE A 132 1.75 2.60 -44.56
C PHE A 132 3.05 3.43 -44.55
N THR A 133 3.58 3.67 -45.73
CA THR A 133 4.86 4.38 -45.96
C THR A 133 5.00 5.76 -45.30
N PHE A 134 3.92 6.55 -45.21
CA PHE A 134 3.97 7.89 -44.57
C PHE A 134 4.08 7.82 -43.05
N LEU A 135 3.43 6.86 -42.42
CA LEU A 135 3.48 6.68 -40.97
C LEU A 135 4.82 6.08 -40.51
N THR A 136 5.41 5.20 -41.35
CA THR A 136 6.75 4.65 -41.13
C THR A 136 7.84 5.73 -41.16
N ASP A 137 7.72 6.73 -42.05
CA ASP A 137 8.66 7.85 -42.14
C ASP A 137 8.64 8.76 -40.90
N LEU A 138 7.45 9.07 -40.41
CA LEU A 138 7.28 9.97 -39.22
C LEU A 138 7.79 9.28 -37.96
N GLN A 139 7.60 7.98 -37.84
CA GLN A 139 8.07 7.17 -36.71
C GLN A 139 9.57 6.89 -36.79
N GLY A 140 10.07 6.64 -37.98
CA GLY A 140 11.51 6.52 -38.20
C GLY A 140 12.24 7.78 -37.71
N ARG A 141 11.68 8.98 -37.96
CA ARG A 141 12.23 10.24 -37.44
C ARG A 141 12.10 10.37 -35.93
N GLN A 142 11.01 9.88 -35.34
CA GLN A 142 10.86 9.90 -33.88
C GLN A 142 11.77 8.86 -33.22
N LEU A 143 11.86 7.66 -33.76
CA LEU A 143 12.79 6.63 -33.31
C LEU A 143 14.24 7.15 -33.34
N TYR A 144 14.64 7.73 -34.46
CA TYR A 144 15.98 8.35 -34.57
C TYR A 144 16.25 9.44 -33.53
N ARG A 145 15.26 10.30 -33.21
CA ARG A 145 15.39 11.31 -32.18
C ARG A 145 15.58 10.69 -30.79
N VAL A 146 14.77 9.67 -30.45
CA VAL A 146 14.85 8.95 -29.19
C VAL A 146 16.20 8.23 -29.06
N GLU A 147 16.67 7.58 -30.13
CA GLU A 147 17.96 6.92 -30.14
C GLU A 147 19.12 7.89 -29.99
N LYS A 148 19.06 9.04 -30.67
CA LYS A 148 20.06 10.10 -30.54
C LYS A 148 20.11 10.68 -29.13
N GLU A 149 18.94 10.88 -28.49
CA GLU A 149 18.85 11.34 -27.13
C GLU A 149 19.41 10.29 -26.15
N LEU A 150 19.07 9.01 -26.33
CA LEU A 150 19.63 7.89 -25.55
C LEU A 150 21.16 7.82 -25.68
N GLN A 151 21.68 7.94 -26.89
CA GLN A 151 23.14 7.96 -27.12
C GLN A 151 23.82 9.15 -26.44
N SER A 152 23.17 10.32 -26.43
CA SER A 152 23.73 11.52 -25.79
C SER A 152 23.72 11.44 -24.26
N LEU A 153 22.76 10.75 -23.67
CA LEU A 153 22.67 10.54 -22.24
C LEU A 153 23.68 9.48 -21.74
N GLY A 154 24.02 8.50 -22.58
CA GLY A 154 24.83 7.36 -22.17
C GLY A 154 24.13 6.46 -21.15
N GLU A 155 24.86 5.51 -20.58
CA GLU A 155 24.33 4.64 -19.53
C GLU A 155 24.55 5.22 -18.16
N VAL A 156 23.65 4.92 -17.22
CA VAL A 156 23.81 5.15 -15.79
C VAL A 156 23.97 3.79 -15.14
N THR A 157 25.08 3.58 -14.46
CA THR A 157 25.37 2.30 -13.81
C THR A 157 25.18 2.38 -12.31
N ASP A 158 24.90 1.23 -11.68
CA ASP A 158 24.83 1.12 -10.22
C ASP A 158 26.14 1.57 -9.57
N GLU A 159 27.29 1.30 -10.23
CA GLU A 159 28.61 1.72 -9.76
C GLU A 159 28.76 3.24 -9.71
N GLU A 160 28.19 3.97 -10.68
CA GLU A 160 28.20 5.45 -10.64
C GLU A 160 27.32 5.97 -9.51
N ALA A 161 26.14 5.38 -9.29
CA ALA A 161 25.26 5.75 -8.20
C ALA A 161 25.90 5.46 -6.84
N LEU A 162 26.53 4.30 -6.69
CA LEU A 162 27.23 3.89 -5.46
C LEU A 162 28.38 4.85 -5.07
N LYS A 163 29.04 5.48 -6.03
CA LYS A 163 30.10 6.48 -5.73
C LYS A 163 29.58 7.70 -4.95
N TYR A 164 28.31 8.03 -5.11
CA TYR A 164 27.68 9.15 -4.40
C TYR A 164 26.94 8.71 -3.13
N LEU A 165 26.64 7.42 -2.98
CA LEU A 165 26.25 6.85 -1.71
C LEU A 165 27.51 6.82 -0.83
N SER A 166 27.39 7.25 0.41
CA SER A 166 28.52 7.25 1.33
C SER A 166 28.92 5.82 1.66
N ASP A 167 30.14 5.44 1.31
CA ASP A 167 30.75 4.18 1.78
C ASP A 167 31.18 4.28 3.25
N ASP A 168 31.14 5.48 3.82
CA ASP A 168 31.56 5.74 5.20
C ASP A 168 30.33 5.87 6.11
N GLU A 169 29.81 4.71 6.50
CA GLU A 169 28.72 4.59 7.47
C GLU A 169 29.14 5.22 8.82
N GLU A 170 30.40 5.08 9.23
CA GLU A 170 30.91 5.64 10.47
C GLU A 170 30.88 7.17 10.46
N GLU A 171 31.28 7.80 9.35
CA GLU A 171 31.21 9.25 9.20
C GLU A 171 29.77 9.78 9.23
N PHE A 172 28.86 9.04 8.59
CA PHE A 172 27.43 9.36 8.61
C PHE A 172 26.84 9.28 10.04
N LEU A 173 27.10 8.19 10.74
CA LEU A 173 26.65 7.99 12.12
C LEU A 173 27.28 9.02 13.08
N LYS A 174 28.54 9.37 12.87
CA LYS A 174 29.20 10.45 13.59
C LYS A 174 28.50 11.79 13.39
N TYR A 175 28.22 12.13 12.14
CA TYR A 175 27.50 13.36 11.82
C TYR A 175 26.10 13.37 12.45
N LEU A 176 25.37 12.25 12.35
CA LEU A 176 24.05 12.09 12.96
C LEU A 176 24.10 12.27 14.47
N TYR A 177 25.10 11.67 15.15
CA TYR A 177 25.28 11.78 16.60
C TYR A 177 25.48 13.23 17.03
N TYR A 178 26.42 13.95 16.43
CA TYR A 178 26.74 15.31 16.82
C TYR A 178 25.63 16.30 16.45
N THR A 179 24.98 16.14 15.30
CA THR A 179 23.86 16.99 14.89
C THR A 179 22.67 16.78 15.83
N SER A 180 22.35 15.53 16.16
CA SER A 180 21.30 15.21 17.15
C SER A 180 21.64 15.80 18.52
N SER A 181 22.88 15.60 19.00
CA SER A 181 23.34 16.18 20.27
C SER A 181 23.21 17.71 20.29
N LYS A 182 23.50 18.38 19.14
CA LYS A 182 23.32 19.84 19.01
C LYS A 182 21.86 20.26 19.20
N HIS A 183 20.91 19.50 18.64
CA HIS A 183 19.50 19.78 18.84
C HIS A 183 19.08 19.64 20.30
N ILE A 184 19.46 18.55 20.97
CA ILE A 184 19.11 18.29 22.36
C ILE A 184 19.76 19.30 23.30
N LYS A 185 21.03 19.68 23.06
CA LYS A 185 21.76 20.68 23.88
C LYS A 185 21.07 22.05 23.93
N ARG A 186 20.21 22.38 22.93
CA ARG A 186 19.39 23.60 22.96
C ARG A 186 18.52 23.70 24.22
N LEU A 187 18.14 22.59 24.84
CA LEU A 187 17.39 22.61 26.10
C LEU A 187 18.11 23.41 27.20
N SER A 188 19.44 23.57 27.12
CA SER A 188 20.22 24.42 28.07
C SER A 188 20.01 25.92 27.84
N GLU A 189 19.36 26.35 26.75
CA GLU A 189 19.12 27.78 26.49
C GLU A 189 18.01 28.30 27.44
N PRO A 190 18.11 29.58 27.90
CA PRO A 190 17.18 30.13 28.90
C PRO A 190 15.70 30.05 28.55
N LYS A 191 15.37 30.09 27.24
CA LYS A 191 13.98 30.03 26.75
C LYS A 191 13.31 28.65 26.95
N TYR A 192 14.07 27.61 27.28
CA TYR A 192 13.54 26.25 27.53
C TYR A 192 13.48 25.94 29.04
N LYS A 193 13.73 26.95 29.91
CA LYS A 193 13.72 26.75 31.36
C LYS A 193 12.41 26.12 31.83
N ASP A 194 11.28 26.67 31.37
CA ASP A 194 9.95 26.17 31.78
C ASP A 194 9.76 24.69 31.36
N LEU A 195 10.25 24.31 30.19
CA LEU A 195 10.21 22.92 29.76
C LEU A 195 11.11 22.03 30.65
N LEU A 196 12.32 22.48 30.96
CA LEU A 196 13.20 21.75 31.88
C LEU A 196 12.59 21.60 33.26
N ASP A 197 12.00 22.66 33.80
CA ASP A 197 11.33 22.61 35.10
C ASP A 197 10.20 21.57 35.11
N ILE A 198 9.43 21.47 34.02
CA ILE A 198 8.41 20.43 33.86
C ILE A 198 9.05 19.03 33.78
N LEU A 199 10.13 18.84 33.02
CA LEU A 199 10.77 17.55 32.81
C LEU A 199 11.34 16.95 34.11
N TYR A 200 11.77 17.80 35.05
CA TYR A 200 12.35 17.38 36.34
C TYR A 200 11.34 17.31 37.49
N LEU A 201 10.05 17.45 37.25
CA LEU A 201 9.03 17.22 38.27
C LEU A 201 9.01 15.74 38.68
N ASP A 202 9.04 15.49 39.98
CA ASP A 202 8.98 14.14 40.56
C ASP A 202 7.59 13.50 40.39
N ASP A 203 6.53 14.32 40.51
CA ASP A 203 5.16 13.86 40.34
C ASP A 203 4.85 13.61 38.83
N ARG A 204 4.66 12.35 38.49
CA ARG A 204 4.42 11.92 37.12
C ARG A 204 3.10 12.46 36.53
N GLU A 205 2.04 12.55 37.32
CA GLU A 205 0.74 13.04 36.84
C GLU A 205 0.78 14.55 36.61
N LEU A 206 1.42 15.29 37.53
CA LEU A 206 1.63 16.72 37.42
C LEU A 206 2.52 17.03 36.19
N ARG A 207 3.63 16.30 36.05
CA ARG A 207 4.57 16.41 34.90
C ARG A 207 3.85 16.22 33.57
N LEU A 208 3.03 15.17 33.45
CA LEU A 208 2.24 14.88 32.27
C LEU A 208 1.23 16.00 31.98
N THR A 209 0.51 16.48 32.97
CA THR A 209 -0.50 17.52 32.81
C THR A 209 0.15 18.83 32.37
N GLN A 210 1.22 19.25 33.03
CA GLN A 210 1.92 20.49 32.69
C GLN A 210 2.58 20.40 31.30
N PHE A 211 3.11 19.25 30.94
CA PHE A 211 3.66 19.07 29.56
C PHE A 211 2.58 19.14 28.50
N ASN A 212 1.43 18.52 28.71
CA ASN A 212 0.31 18.62 27.76
C ASN A 212 -0.19 20.07 27.62
N ASP A 213 -0.22 20.83 28.73
CA ASP A 213 -0.61 22.24 28.69
C ASP A 213 0.47 23.11 28.03
N TYR A 214 1.75 22.79 28.24
CA TYR A 214 2.88 23.43 27.55
C TYR A 214 2.76 23.31 26.04
N LEU A 215 2.42 22.13 25.52
CA LEU A 215 2.27 21.90 24.07
C LEU A 215 1.02 22.55 23.46
N LYS A 216 0.02 22.94 24.26
CA LYS A 216 -1.15 23.67 23.75
C LYS A 216 -0.82 25.11 23.34
N ASN A 217 0.21 25.70 23.95
CA ASN A 217 0.64 27.03 23.61
C ASN A 217 1.42 27.05 22.29
N ASP A 218 1.06 27.94 21.38
CA ASP A 218 1.62 28.03 20.03
C ASP A 218 3.13 28.30 20.02
N GLU A 219 3.59 29.23 20.88
CA GLU A 219 5.01 29.59 20.99
C GLU A 219 5.83 28.45 21.61
N ASN A 220 5.32 27.83 22.66
CA ASN A 220 5.95 26.71 23.32
C ASN A 220 6.09 25.52 22.39
N LEU A 221 5.04 25.19 21.63
CA LEU A 221 5.09 24.11 20.64
C LEU A 221 6.15 24.41 19.54
N ARG A 222 6.19 25.65 19.02
CA ARG A 222 7.22 26.03 18.05
C ARG A 222 8.63 25.96 18.62
N ASN A 223 8.81 26.34 19.88
CA ASN A 223 10.09 26.20 20.56
C ASN A 223 10.44 24.72 20.80
N PHE A 224 9.48 23.90 21.21
CA PHE A 224 9.65 22.45 21.34
C PHE A 224 10.12 21.80 20.04
N LEU A 225 9.50 22.14 18.92
CA LEU A 225 9.85 21.62 17.59
C LEU A 225 11.25 22.06 17.10
N ARG A 226 11.84 23.10 17.67
CA ARG A 226 13.24 23.46 17.37
C ARG A 226 14.25 22.51 18.03
N VAL A 227 13.84 21.84 19.10
CA VAL A 227 14.66 20.81 19.79
C VAL A 227 14.30 19.43 19.24
N PHE A 228 13.00 19.13 19.18
CA PHE A 228 12.46 17.86 18.73
C PHE A 228 11.66 18.04 17.42
N PRO A 229 12.34 18.17 16.29
CA PRO A 229 11.68 18.42 15.00
C PRO A 229 10.84 17.26 14.49
N ILE A 230 11.02 16.08 15.08
CA ILE A 230 10.30 14.87 14.68
C ILE A 230 9.37 14.45 15.82
N CYS A 231 8.07 14.48 15.56
CA CYS A 231 7.05 13.99 16.48
C CYS A 231 6.33 12.78 15.87
N ALA A 232 6.10 11.76 16.68
CA ALA A 232 5.40 10.54 16.28
C ALA A 232 4.17 10.33 17.18
N THR A 233 2.98 10.18 16.61
CA THR A 233 1.74 10.03 17.38
C THR A 233 0.64 9.34 16.55
N THR A 234 -0.42 8.85 17.23
CA THR A 234 -1.59 8.36 16.49
C THR A 234 -2.39 9.52 15.88
N ASN A 235 -3.12 9.25 14.80
CA ASN A 235 -3.90 10.27 14.09
C ASN A 235 -4.80 11.07 15.05
N ILE A 236 -5.52 10.37 15.92
CA ILE A 236 -6.42 11.02 16.86
C ILE A 236 -5.66 11.84 17.91
N SER A 237 -4.53 11.34 18.41
CA SER A 237 -3.76 12.02 19.45
C SER A 237 -3.02 13.27 18.97
N ALA A 238 -2.92 13.44 17.65
CA ALA A 238 -2.33 14.64 17.07
C ALA A 238 -3.08 15.94 17.45
N HIS A 239 -4.33 15.85 17.94
CA HIS A 239 -5.06 17.01 18.44
C HIS A 239 -4.38 17.67 19.65
N LYS A 240 -3.54 16.94 20.40
CA LYS A 240 -2.78 17.47 21.55
C LYS A 240 -1.62 18.38 21.12
N LEU A 241 -1.27 18.40 19.86
CA LEU A 241 -0.21 19.23 19.28
C LEU A 241 -0.75 20.60 18.83
N GLY A 242 -1.07 21.44 19.80
CA GLY A 242 -1.56 22.79 19.56
C GLY A 242 -2.90 22.86 18.84
N GLU A 243 -3.20 24.03 18.34
CA GLU A 243 -4.39 24.30 17.52
C GLU A 243 -4.29 23.62 16.13
N PRO A 244 -5.39 23.53 15.35
CA PRO A 244 -5.37 22.99 14.01
C PRO A 244 -4.74 23.98 13.00
N LYS A 245 -3.43 24.18 13.12
CA LYS A 245 -2.59 25.07 12.31
C LYS A 245 -1.39 24.30 11.76
N GLN A 246 -0.75 24.83 10.75
CA GLN A 246 0.47 24.24 10.18
C GLN A 246 1.68 24.51 11.08
N TYR A 247 2.14 23.47 11.77
CA TYR A 247 3.36 23.47 12.59
C TYR A 247 4.49 22.68 11.95
N PHE A 248 4.15 21.68 11.15
CA PHE A 248 5.10 20.76 10.54
C PHE A 248 5.26 21.04 9.06
N ASP A 249 6.49 20.88 8.56
CA ASP A 249 6.76 20.96 7.13
C ASP A 249 6.17 19.78 6.39
N MET A 250 6.12 18.59 7.04
CA MET A 250 5.61 17.36 6.46
C MET A 250 4.83 16.54 7.49
N VAL A 251 3.72 15.97 7.05
CA VAL A 251 3.02 14.88 7.73
C VAL A 251 3.29 13.59 6.95
N ILE A 252 3.77 12.56 7.64
CA ILE A 252 3.90 11.20 7.10
C ILE A 252 2.85 10.35 7.79
N MET A 253 1.97 9.73 7.01
CA MET A 253 0.93 8.85 7.55
C MET A 253 1.20 7.42 7.09
N ASP A 254 1.61 6.57 8.04
CA ASP A 254 1.83 5.15 7.76
C ASP A 254 0.53 4.36 7.87
N GLU A 255 0.46 3.25 7.15
CA GLU A 255 -0.75 2.43 6.99
C GLU A 255 -1.99 3.25 6.62
N ALA A 256 -1.82 4.23 5.73
CA ALA A 256 -2.85 5.19 5.34
C ALA A 256 -4.10 4.53 4.71
N SER A 257 -3.95 3.35 4.13
CA SER A 257 -5.08 2.54 3.64
C SER A 257 -6.07 2.12 4.74
N GLN A 258 -5.63 2.12 6.01
CA GLN A 258 -6.45 1.78 7.17
C GLN A 258 -6.90 3.00 7.96
N CYS A 259 -6.46 4.17 7.57
CA CYS A 259 -6.84 5.41 8.22
C CYS A 259 -8.14 5.93 7.61
N ASN A 260 -9.17 6.12 8.42
CA ASN A 260 -10.38 6.78 7.95
C ASN A 260 -10.14 8.27 7.71
N THR A 261 -10.85 8.83 6.73
CA THR A 261 -10.64 10.22 6.31
C THR A 261 -10.88 11.22 7.45
N ALA A 262 -11.93 11.03 8.25
CA ALA A 262 -12.31 12.01 9.28
C ALA A 262 -11.23 12.20 10.36
N VAL A 263 -10.71 11.10 10.93
CA VAL A 263 -9.65 11.17 11.96
C VAL A 263 -8.32 11.61 11.36
N SER A 264 -8.07 11.29 10.10
CA SER A 264 -6.84 11.65 9.39
C SER A 264 -6.72 13.16 9.14
N LEU A 265 -7.83 13.90 9.08
CA LEU A 265 -7.80 15.36 8.96
C LEU A 265 -7.08 16.03 10.16
N VAL A 266 -7.11 15.41 11.34
CA VAL A 266 -6.48 15.97 12.54
C VAL A 266 -4.97 16.20 12.34
N PRO A 267 -4.15 15.21 11.95
CA PRO A 267 -2.74 15.46 11.63
C PRO A 267 -2.53 16.21 10.32
N ILE A 268 -3.34 15.98 9.29
CA ILE A 268 -3.17 16.61 7.96
C ILE A 268 -3.20 18.14 8.07
N LEU A 269 -4.12 18.71 8.85
CA LEU A 269 -4.21 20.15 9.06
C LEU A 269 -2.97 20.77 9.72
N ARG A 270 -2.08 19.96 10.31
CA ARG A 270 -0.87 20.41 10.99
C ARG A 270 0.37 20.43 10.13
N GLY A 271 0.30 19.96 8.88
CA GLY A 271 1.42 19.92 7.94
C GLY A 271 1.22 20.77 6.70
N ARG A 272 2.34 21.16 6.08
CA ARG A 272 2.35 21.86 4.78
C ARG A 272 2.33 20.88 3.60
N SER A 273 2.96 19.72 3.78
CA SER A 273 2.97 18.62 2.80
C SER A 273 2.55 17.33 3.45
N LEU A 274 2.05 16.40 2.65
CA LEU A 274 1.54 15.11 3.10
C LEU A 274 2.19 13.98 2.30
N MET A 275 2.71 12.99 3.02
CA MET A 275 3.17 11.72 2.45
C MET A 275 2.30 10.59 3.00
N LEU A 276 1.55 9.93 2.13
CA LEU A 276 0.75 8.77 2.48
C LEU A 276 1.52 7.50 2.15
N VAL A 277 1.72 6.65 3.15
CA VAL A 277 2.34 5.33 2.99
C VAL A 277 1.29 4.29 3.31
N GLY A 278 1.02 3.37 2.39
CA GLY A 278 -0.04 2.39 2.57
C GLY A 278 -0.08 1.36 1.46
N ASP A 279 -1.10 0.52 1.50
CA ASP A 279 -1.35 -0.49 0.50
C ASP A 279 -2.86 -0.68 0.33
N PRO A 280 -3.46 -0.23 -0.78
CA PRO A 280 -4.90 -0.31 -0.99
C PRO A 280 -5.40 -1.76 -1.18
N GLN A 281 -4.51 -2.72 -1.34
CA GLN A 281 -4.82 -4.15 -1.42
C GLN A 281 -4.74 -4.86 -0.05
N GLN A 282 -4.46 -4.11 1.02
CA GLN A 282 -4.49 -4.60 2.40
C GLN A 282 -5.72 -4.07 3.14
N LEU A 283 -5.78 -4.31 4.45
CA LEU A 283 -6.98 -4.03 5.25
C LEU A 283 -7.49 -2.59 5.12
N ASN A 284 -8.79 -2.47 5.07
CA ASN A 284 -9.51 -1.20 5.10
C ASN A 284 -9.66 -0.66 6.53
N PRO A 285 -10.06 0.63 6.70
CA PRO A 285 -10.35 1.18 8.02
C PRO A 285 -11.42 0.39 8.76
N VAL A 286 -11.29 0.30 10.08
CA VAL A 286 -12.37 -0.20 10.94
C VAL A 286 -13.47 0.86 11.00
N ILE A 287 -14.67 0.49 10.60
CA ILE A 287 -15.83 1.37 10.53
C ILE A 287 -16.67 1.21 11.79
N LEU A 288 -16.89 2.33 12.48
CA LEU A 288 -17.70 2.37 13.72
C LEU A 288 -19.11 2.94 13.51
N LEU A 289 -19.31 3.74 12.45
CA LEU A 289 -20.61 4.30 12.11
C LEU A 289 -21.49 3.28 11.40
N THR A 290 -22.78 3.31 11.71
CA THR A 290 -23.76 2.55 10.91
C THR A 290 -23.97 3.22 9.55
N PRO A 291 -24.36 2.47 8.50
CA PRO A 291 -24.67 3.07 7.19
C PRO A 291 -25.73 4.16 7.26
N ARG A 292 -26.73 4.00 8.15
CA ARG A 292 -27.80 4.98 8.38
C ARG A 292 -27.26 6.30 8.97
N ASP A 293 -26.43 6.21 10.01
CA ASP A 293 -25.86 7.40 10.64
C ASP A 293 -24.92 8.13 9.69
N ASN A 294 -24.10 7.39 8.92
CA ASN A 294 -23.26 7.95 7.88
C ASN A 294 -24.07 8.72 6.83
N HIS A 295 -25.17 8.14 6.36
CA HIS A 295 -26.05 8.79 5.38
C HIS A 295 -26.65 10.11 5.93
N ILE A 296 -27.15 10.09 7.17
CA ILE A 296 -27.69 11.27 7.85
C ILE A 296 -26.63 12.38 7.97
N LEU A 297 -25.41 12.02 8.40
CA LEU A 297 -24.32 12.97 8.56
C LEU A 297 -23.85 13.54 7.22
N LYS A 298 -23.77 12.70 6.19
CA LYS A 298 -23.43 13.15 4.82
C LYS A 298 -24.44 14.19 4.31
N GLN A 299 -25.72 13.93 4.47
CA GLN A 299 -26.77 14.88 4.06
C GLN A 299 -26.71 16.17 4.87
N LYS A 300 -26.59 16.06 6.21
CA LYS A 300 -26.55 17.20 7.11
C LYS A 300 -25.42 18.17 6.81
N TYR A 301 -24.23 17.65 6.46
CA TYR A 301 -23.04 18.45 6.24
C TYR A 301 -22.63 18.56 4.77
N SER A 302 -23.48 18.09 3.85
CA SER A 302 -23.22 18.11 2.40
C SER A 302 -21.87 17.50 2.02
N ILE A 303 -21.54 16.35 2.62
CA ILE A 303 -20.26 15.66 2.39
C ILE A 303 -20.35 14.89 1.06
N ALA A 304 -19.42 15.19 0.15
CA ALA A 304 -19.32 14.52 -1.14
C ALA A 304 -18.89 13.04 -0.98
N ASP A 305 -19.19 12.23 -2.00
CA ASP A 305 -18.97 10.78 -1.97
C ASP A 305 -17.49 10.41 -1.85
N GLU A 306 -16.60 11.23 -2.38
CA GLU A 306 -15.14 11.07 -2.29
C GLU A 306 -14.63 11.07 -0.85
N TYR A 307 -15.39 11.69 0.07
CA TYR A 307 -15.05 11.78 1.50
C TYR A 307 -15.89 10.85 2.36
N ASP A 308 -16.60 9.89 1.76
CA ASP A 308 -17.46 8.97 2.50
C ASP A 308 -16.67 8.17 3.53
N TYR A 309 -17.04 8.33 4.81
CA TYR A 309 -16.35 7.72 5.95
C TYR A 309 -16.35 6.18 5.89
N ILE A 310 -17.44 5.57 5.42
CA ILE A 310 -17.56 4.11 5.37
C ILE A 310 -16.80 3.52 4.18
N LYS A 311 -16.86 4.20 3.04
CA LYS A 311 -16.37 3.66 1.76
C LYS A 311 -14.88 3.89 1.54
N ASN A 312 -14.33 4.99 2.09
CA ASN A 312 -13.01 5.46 1.72
C ASN A 312 -12.06 5.57 2.91
N SER A 313 -10.84 5.05 2.74
CA SER A 313 -9.70 5.42 3.56
C SER A 313 -9.16 6.77 3.10
N VAL A 314 -8.35 7.43 3.94
CA VAL A 314 -7.65 8.65 3.54
C VAL A 314 -6.78 8.41 2.30
N TYR A 315 -6.14 7.24 2.19
CA TYR A 315 -5.35 6.87 1.03
C TYR A 315 -6.21 6.88 -0.26
N LYS A 316 -7.37 6.23 -0.23
CA LYS A 316 -8.30 6.19 -1.36
C LYS A 316 -8.86 7.57 -1.71
N THR A 317 -9.21 8.35 -0.69
CA THR A 317 -9.71 9.72 -0.88
C THR A 317 -8.69 10.58 -1.61
N PHE A 318 -7.42 10.59 -1.16
CA PHE A 318 -6.38 11.38 -1.82
C PHE A 318 -6.03 10.83 -3.19
N LEU A 319 -5.99 9.52 -3.36
CA LEU A 319 -5.77 8.90 -4.67
C LEU A 319 -6.83 9.32 -5.69
N ALA A 320 -8.08 9.49 -5.25
CA ALA A 320 -9.18 9.93 -6.10
C ALA A 320 -9.18 11.44 -6.39
N CYS A 321 -8.80 12.26 -5.40
CA CYS A 321 -8.88 13.72 -5.49
C CYS A 321 -7.61 14.36 -6.05
N ASP A 322 -6.46 13.74 -5.84
CA ASP A 322 -5.17 14.26 -6.31
C ASP A 322 -4.84 13.73 -7.71
N ALA A 323 -4.92 14.63 -8.69
CA ALA A 323 -4.60 14.32 -10.08
C ALA A 323 -3.14 14.65 -10.47
N VAL A 324 -2.38 15.26 -9.56
CA VAL A 324 -1.03 15.79 -9.83
C VAL A 324 0.08 14.90 -9.28
N SER A 325 -0.12 14.37 -8.06
CA SER A 325 0.90 13.52 -7.43
C SER A 325 0.89 12.11 -7.99
N ASP A 326 2.08 11.54 -8.18
CA ASP A 326 2.23 10.17 -8.62
C ASP A 326 2.16 9.19 -7.44
N GLU A 327 1.55 8.03 -7.70
CA GLU A 327 1.61 6.88 -6.80
C GLU A 327 2.87 6.08 -7.12
N ILE A 328 3.75 5.90 -6.12
CA ILE A 328 4.99 5.14 -6.28
C ILE A 328 4.78 3.74 -5.72
N LEU A 329 4.82 2.73 -6.59
CA LEU A 329 4.79 1.33 -6.18
C LEU A 329 6.19 0.87 -5.78
N LEU A 330 6.38 0.53 -4.49
CA LEU A 330 7.58 -0.18 -4.05
C LEU A 330 7.53 -1.63 -4.56
N SER A 331 8.24 -1.93 -5.63
CA SER A 331 8.11 -3.19 -6.36
C SER A 331 9.03 -4.32 -5.88
N TYR A 332 10.07 -4.02 -5.09
CA TYR A 332 11.00 -5.05 -4.61
C TYR A 332 10.54 -5.66 -3.30
N HIS A 333 10.27 -6.96 -3.31
CA HIS A 333 9.82 -7.71 -2.13
C HIS A 333 10.97 -8.48 -1.48
N TYR A 334 11.14 -8.32 -0.16
CA TYR A 334 12.28 -8.86 0.61
C TYR A 334 11.90 -9.83 1.74
N ARG A 335 10.60 -9.98 2.04
CA ARG A 335 10.13 -10.69 3.25
C ARG A 335 9.94 -12.18 3.05
N CYS A 336 8.99 -12.55 2.19
CA CYS A 336 8.49 -13.93 2.09
C CYS A 336 9.32 -14.75 1.12
N HIS A 337 9.28 -16.07 1.29
CA HIS A 337 9.72 -17.01 0.27
C HIS A 337 8.97 -16.75 -1.05
N GLU A 338 9.67 -16.85 -2.19
CA GLU A 338 9.13 -16.52 -3.52
C GLU A 338 7.78 -17.19 -3.80
N LYS A 339 7.64 -18.49 -3.54
CA LYS A 339 6.39 -19.22 -3.78
C LYS A 339 5.20 -18.69 -2.96
N ILE A 340 5.44 -18.14 -1.77
CA ILE A 340 4.40 -17.58 -0.93
C ILE A 340 3.88 -16.28 -1.54
N ILE A 341 4.78 -15.35 -1.81
CA ILE A 341 4.38 -14.01 -2.30
C ILE A 341 3.90 -14.03 -3.75
N ASN A 342 4.27 -15.02 -4.55
CA ASN A 342 3.82 -15.13 -5.94
C ASN A 342 2.31 -15.30 -6.08
N PHE A 343 1.61 -15.88 -5.11
CA PHE A 343 0.15 -15.88 -5.08
C PHE A 343 -0.38 -14.44 -5.06
N ASN A 344 0.06 -13.65 -4.08
CA ASN A 344 -0.35 -12.27 -3.91
C ASN A 344 0.06 -11.41 -5.11
N ASN A 345 1.28 -11.62 -5.63
CA ASN A 345 1.81 -10.89 -6.78
C ASN A 345 0.94 -11.10 -8.03
N LYS A 346 0.52 -12.34 -8.29
CA LYS A 346 -0.36 -12.67 -9.42
C LYS A 346 -1.79 -12.16 -9.22
N LYS A 347 -2.31 -12.28 -7.99
CA LYS A 347 -3.72 -12.02 -7.70
C LYS A 347 -4.02 -10.54 -7.45
N TYR A 348 -3.12 -9.82 -6.77
CA TYR A 348 -3.37 -8.48 -6.25
C TYR A 348 -2.45 -7.39 -6.78
N TYR A 349 -1.24 -7.76 -7.28
CA TYR A 349 -0.24 -6.77 -7.69
C TYR A 349 0.16 -6.86 -9.17
N ASN A 350 -0.66 -7.50 -10.01
CA ASN A 350 -0.48 -7.60 -11.47
C ASN A 350 0.94 -8.03 -11.87
N ARG A 351 1.57 -8.92 -11.08
CA ARG A 351 2.95 -9.41 -11.27
C ARG A 351 4.02 -8.31 -11.23
N LYS A 352 3.69 -7.11 -10.70
CA LYS A 352 4.64 -5.99 -10.60
C LYS A 352 5.69 -6.16 -9.49
N LEU A 353 5.52 -7.12 -8.57
CA LEU A 353 6.50 -7.36 -7.51
C LEU A 353 7.68 -8.18 -8.01
N LYS A 354 8.88 -7.64 -7.78
CA LYS A 354 10.17 -8.30 -8.06
C LYS A 354 10.68 -8.92 -6.76
N VAL A 355 10.68 -10.24 -6.67
CA VAL A 355 11.08 -10.94 -5.45
C VAL A 355 12.61 -10.92 -5.32
N LYS A 356 13.10 -10.31 -4.24
CA LYS A 356 14.52 -10.23 -3.85
C LYS A 356 14.77 -10.87 -2.49
N SER A 357 13.78 -11.57 -1.95
CA SER A 357 13.93 -12.31 -0.70
C SER A 357 14.99 -13.41 -0.85
N LYS A 358 15.82 -13.55 0.19
CA LYS A 358 16.83 -14.62 0.31
C LYS A 358 16.34 -15.79 1.14
N VAL A 359 15.07 -15.77 1.56
CA VAL A 359 14.47 -16.80 2.39
C VAL A 359 14.42 -18.12 1.62
N LYS A 360 14.89 -19.18 2.27
CA LYS A 360 14.89 -20.55 1.74
C LYS A 360 14.00 -21.42 2.61
N SER A 361 13.21 -22.28 1.98
CA SER A 361 12.38 -23.27 2.66
C SER A 361 12.17 -24.48 1.74
N ASP A 362 12.26 -25.67 2.29
CA ASP A 362 12.02 -26.89 1.53
C ASP A 362 10.53 -27.09 1.22
N LYS A 363 9.67 -26.63 2.14
CA LYS A 363 8.21 -26.75 2.03
C LYS A 363 7.53 -25.40 2.32
N PRO A 364 7.70 -24.40 1.42
CA PRO A 364 7.18 -23.05 1.67
C PRO A 364 5.66 -22.98 1.67
N LEU A 365 4.99 -23.92 1.00
CA LEU A 365 3.53 -23.99 0.89
C LEU A 365 3.05 -25.38 1.29
N VAL A 366 2.10 -25.44 2.22
CA VAL A 366 1.50 -26.70 2.68
C VAL A 366 -0.01 -26.52 2.77
N PHE A 367 -0.76 -27.45 2.20
CA PHE A 367 -2.19 -27.54 2.40
C PHE A 367 -2.52 -28.75 3.29
N VAL A 368 -3.24 -28.49 4.37
CA VAL A 368 -3.75 -29.54 5.29
C VAL A 368 -5.25 -29.68 5.03
N ASP A 369 -5.63 -30.76 4.34
CA ASP A 369 -7.03 -31.09 4.06
C ASP A 369 -7.65 -31.74 5.29
N VAL A 370 -8.60 -31.06 5.90
CA VAL A 370 -9.34 -31.53 7.07
C VAL A 370 -10.68 -32.10 6.60
N GLN A 371 -10.76 -33.44 6.52
CA GLN A 371 -11.90 -34.11 5.90
C GLN A 371 -13.11 -34.20 6.81
N ASP A 372 -12.92 -34.47 8.10
CA ASP A 372 -14.00 -34.59 9.10
C ASP A 372 -14.12 -33.25 9.85
N ASN A 373 -14.84 -32.32 9.26
CA ASN A 373 -15.00 -30.96 9.79
C ASN A 373 -16.42 -30.76 10.37
N ASP A 374 -16.92 -31.77 11.07
CA ASP A 374 -18.19 -31.68 11.80
C ASP A 374 -18.00 -30.81 13.05
N THR A 375 -18.87 -29.84 13.21
CA THR A 375 -18.82 -28.91 14.34
C THR A 375 -20.20 -28.37 14.69
N ASP A 376 -20.45 -28.22 15.98
CA ASP A 376 -21.64 -27.51 16.47
C ASP A 376 -21.37 -26.01 16.69
N ILE A 377 -20.14 -25.58 16.60
CA ILE A 377 -19.74 -24.19 16.79
C ILE A 377 -19.71 -23.48 15.43
N LYS A 378 -20.50 -22.43 15.30
CA LYS A 378 -20.53 -21.62 14.08
C LYS A 378 -19.17 -20.96 13.80
N ASN A 379 -18.66 -21.10 12.58
CA ASN A 379 -17.39 -20.52 12.14
C ASN A 379 -16.20 -20.94 13.01
N ALA A 380 -16.17 -22.20 13.42
CA ALA A 380 -15.07 -22.80 14.14
C ALA A 380 -14.90 -24.27 13.73
N SER A 381 -13.67 -24.76 13.74
CA SER A 381 -13.28 -26.10 13.37
C SER A 381 -12.37 -26.73 14.44
N PRO A 382 -12.89 -27.59 15.30
CA PRO A 382 -12.08 -28.33 16.26
C PRO A 382 -10.99 -29.18 15.57
N ALA A 383 -11.29 -29.75 14.42
CA ALA A 383 -10.36 -30.57 13.67
C ALA A 383 -9.18 -29.76 13.11
N GLU A 384 -9.42 -28.55 12.57
CA GLU A 384 -8.32 -27.64 12.19
C GLU A 384 -7.50 -27.22 13.41
N SER A 385 -8.17 -26.90 14.53
CA SER A 385 -7.50 -26.51 15.79
C SER A 385 -6.60 -27.62 16.32
N GLN A 386 -7.05 -28.89 16.28
CA GLN A 386 -6.22 -30.02 16.70
C GLN A 386 -4.97 -30.18 15.82
N LYS A 387 -5.10 -30.03 14.49
CA LYS A 387 -3.93 -30.07 13.58
C LYS A 387 -2.93 -28.95 13.84
N ILE A 388 -3.42 -27.79 14.27
CA ILE A 388 -2.57 -26.66 14.68
C ILE A 388 -1.78 -27.03 15.94
N ILE A 389 -2.44 -27.57 16.96
CA ILE A 389 -1.79 -28.00 18.20
C ILE A 389 -0.73 -29.08 17.93
N ASP A 390 -1.07 -30.07 17.10
CA ASP A 390 -0.15 -31.13 16.73
C ASP A 390 1.10 -30.54 16.02
N TYR A 391 0.89 -29.65 15.05
CA TYR A 391 2.00 -29.00 14.35
C TYR A 391 2.93 -28.22 15.29
N ILE A 392 2.37 -27.45 16.22
CA ILE A 392 3.16 -26.64 17.15
C ILE A 392 3.98 -27.51 18.09
N LYS A 393 3.40 -28.63 18.58
CA LYS A 393 4.12 -29.58 19.43
C LYS A 393 5.36 -30.18 18.75
N ASP A 394 5.25 -30.41 17.43
CA ASP A 394 6.33 -30.99 16.63
C ASP A 394 7.37 -29.93 16.15
N ASN A 395 7.07 -28.62 16.26
CA ASN A 395 7.89 -27.54 15.71
C ASN A 395 8.09 -26.39 16.72
N ARG A 396 8.47 -26.71 17.95
CA ARG A 396 8.64 -25.72 19.04
C ARG A 396 9.80 -24.74 18.84
N ASP A 397 10.72 -25.04 17.94
CA ASP A 397 11.88 -24.22 17.60
C ASP A 397 11.56 -23.06 16.63
N LYS A 398 10.36 -23.05 16.03
CA LYS A 398 9.96 -22.06 15.03
C LYS A 398 9.08 -20.97 15.63
N ARG A 399 9.25 -19.75 15.11
CA ARG A 399 8.33 -18.66 15.41
C ARG A 399 7.05 -18.82 14.60
N VAL A 400 6.04 -19.40 15.25
CA VAL A 400 4.74 -19.70 14.64
C VAL A 400 3.72 -18.62 14.95
N GLY A 401 2.91 -18.27 13.96
CA GLY A 401 1.71 -17.45 14.12
C GLY A 401 0.48 -18.18 13.57
N ILE A 402 -0.65 -18.02 14.24
CA ILE A 402 -1.92 -18.61 13.84
C ILE A 402 -2.87 -17.48 13.44
N ILE A 403 -3.34 -17.52 12.20
CA ILE A 403 -4.27 -16.53 11.67
C ILE A 403 -5.58 -17.23 11.29
N THR A 404 -6.70 -16.63 11.66
CA THR A 404 -8.03 -17.07 11.25
C THR A 404 -8.93 -15.89 10.92
N PRO A 405 -9.88 -16.03 9.96
CA PRO A 405 -10.84 -14.97 9.67
C PRO A 405 -11.92 -14.80 10.74
N PHE A 406 -12.12 -15.81 11.63
CA PHE A 406 -13.26 -15.86 12.52
C PHE A 406 -12.89 -15.80 14.00
N VAL A 407 -13.59 -14.94 14.74
CA VAL A 407 -13.40 -14.80 16.19
C VAL A 407 -13.65 -16.10 16.95
N ASN A 408 -14.69 -16.86 16.58
CA ASN A 408 -15.00 -18.14 17.24
C ASN A 408 -13.85 -19.17 17.06
N GLN A 409 -13.27 -19.24 15.87
CA GLN A 409 -12.11 -20.09 15.62
C GLN A 409 -10.90 -19.64 16.44
N LYS A 410 -10.65 -18.33 16.51
CA LYS A 410 -9.59 -17.78 17.36
C LYS A 410 -9.78 -18.21 18.82
N THR A 411 -10.96 -18.00 19.38
CA THR A 411 -11.27 -18.33 20.78
C THR A 411 -11.08 -19.84 21.05
N LEU A 412 -11.52 -20.68 20.12
CA LEU A 412 -11.34 -22.12 20.22
C LEU A 412 -9.85 -22.50 20.25
N ILE A 413 -9.06 -21.96 19.31
CA ILE A 413 -7.61 -22.22 19.25
C ILE A 413 -6.92 -21.73 20.53
N GLU A 414 -7.24 -20.53 21.00
CA GLU A 414 -6.67 -19.99 22.25
C GLU A 414 -6.98 -20.86 23.47
N SER A 415 -8.21 -21.40 23.57
CA SER A 415 -8.55 -22.36 24.63
C SER A 415 -7.69 -23.61 24.55
N MET A 416 -7.55 -24.20 23.35
CA MET A 416 -6.77 -25.41 23.15
C MET A 416 -5.26 -25.18 23.37
N LEU A 417 -4.72 -24.00 23.03
CA LEU A 417 -3.34 -23.63 23.33
C LEU A 417 -3.10 -23.62 24.85
N LYS A 418 -4.00 -22.99 25.61
CA LYS A 418 -3.94 -22.96 27.09
C LYS A 418 -4.03 -24.35 27.72
N GLU A 419 -4.97 -25.19 27.25
CA GLU A 419 -5.13 -26.57 27.71
C GLU A 419 -3.87 -27.43 27.48
N ASN A 420 -3.08 -27.10 26.44
CA ASN A 420 -1.84 -27.78 26.11
C ASN A 420 -0.58 -27.08 26.64
N ASN A 421 -0.71 -26.05 27.50
CA ASN A 421 0.39 -25.25 28.06
C ASN A 421 1.33 -24.67 26.98
N ILE A 422 0.74 -24.08 25.92
CA ILE A 422 1.44 -23.40 24.85
C ILE A 422 1.15 -21.90 24.95
N ASP A 423 2.10 -21.12 25.47
CA ASP A 423 1.94 -19.70 25.78
C ASP A 423 2.75 -18.78 24.84
N ASP A 424 3.67 -19.33 24.05
CA ASP A 424 4.64 -18.63 23.22
C ASP A 424 4.19 -18.42 21.76
N VAL A 425 2.96 -18.82 21.43
CA VAL A 425 2.42 -18.74 20.06
C VAL A 425 1.34 -17.65 19.97
N THR A 426 1.53 -16.74 19.02
CA THR A 426 0.54 -15.69 18.75
C THR A 426 -0.63 -16.25 17.94
N CYS A 427 -1.85 -16.15 18.47
CA CYS A 427 -3.09 -16.46 17.77
C CYS A 427 -3.95 -15.20 17.61
N GLY A 428 -4.47 -14.97 16.42
CA GLY A 428 -5.29 -13.78 16.20
C GLY A 428 -6.12 -13.81 14.94
N THR A 429 -7.04 -12.86 14.85
CA THR A 429 -7.64 -12.53 13.56
C THR A 429 -6.63 -11.76 12.70
N VAL A 430 -6.90 -11.66 11.41
CA VAL A 430 -5.98 -10.99 10.46
C VAL A 430 -5.63 -9.57 10.90
N HIS A 431 -6.57 -8.84 11.52
CA HIS A 431 -6.34 -7.50 12.04
C HIS A 431 -5.31 -7.46 13.18
N ALA A 432 -5.28 -8.50 14.03
CA ALA A 432 -4.34 -8.57 15.15
C ALA A 432 -2.90 -8.86 14.71
N PHE A 433 -2.71 -9.43 13.52
CA PHE A 433 -1.38 -9.73 12.94
C PHE A 433 -0.81 -8.61 12.08
N GLN A 434 -1.45 -7.45 12.11
CA GLN A 434 -0.98 -6.36 11.30
C GLN A 434 0.35 -5.78 11.81
N GLY A 435 1.32 -5.64 10.89
CA GLY A 435 2.68 -5.26 11.24
C GLY A 435 3.57 -6.42 11.73
N ASP A 436 2.98 -7.49 12.28
CA ASP A 436 3.73 -8.66 12.75
C ASP A 436 4.03 -9.65 11.61
N GLU A 437 5.12 -10.40 11.76
CA GLU A 437 5.55 -11.42 10.80
C GLU A 437 6.19 -12.60 11.54
N LYS A 438 5.95 -13.80 11.03
CA LYS A 438 6.45 -15.04 11.62
C LYS A 438 7.14 -15.89 10.57
N ASP A 439 8.00 -16.78 11.02
CA ASP A 439 8.67 -17.71 10.11
C ASP A 439 7.63 -18.66 9.48
N VAL A 440 6.69 -19.12 10.30
CA VAL A 440 5.57 -19.97 9.86
C VAL A 440 4.23 -19.33 10.20
N ILE A 441 3.32 -19.30 9.23
CA ILE A 441 1.91 -18.95 9.45
C ILE A 441 1.02 -20.16 9.21
N LEU A 442 0.21 -20.49 10.23
CA LEU A 442 -0.89 -21.43 10.15
C LEU A 442 -2.17 -20.64 9.87
N PHE A 443 -2.68 -20.72 8.64
CA PHE A 443 -3.89 -20.02 8.24
C PHE A 443 -5.08 -20.99 8.30
N SER A 444 -5.85 -20.88 9.37
CA SER A 444 -7.04 -21.69 9.64
C SER A 444 -8.28 -21.00 9.09
N MET A 445 -8.87 -21.54 8.05
CA MET A 445 -10.02 -20.95 7.37
C MET A 445 -11.35 -21.27 8.03
N ALA A 446 -11.43 -22.33 8.83
CA ALA A 446 -12.64 -22.82 9.51
C ALA A 446 -13.87 -22.94 8.60
N VAL A 447 -13.67 -23.41 7.36
CA VAL A 447 -14.73 -23.72 6.41
C VAL A 447 -15.25 -25.11 6.67
N THR A 448 -16.42 -25.22 7.28
CA THR A 448 -17.03 -26.48 7.75
C THR A 448 -18.24 -26.86 6.91
N ASP A 449 -18.83 -28.02 7.18
CA ASP A 449 -20.11 -28.47 6.61
C ASP A 449 -21.26 -27.51 6.89
N LYS A 450 -21.21 -26.81 8.05
CA LYS A 450 -22.22 -25.81 8.49
C LYS A 450 -21.93 -24.37 8.03
N THR A 451 -20.84 -24.15 7.30
CA THR A 451 -20.56 -22.83 6.74
C THR A 451 -21.62 -22.45 5.71
N SER A 452 -22.33 -21.34 5.96
CA SER A 452 -23.38 -20.87 5.06
C SER A 452 -22.78 -20.22 3.80
N PRO A 453 -23.51 -20.22 2.67
CA PRO A 453 -23.08 -19.53 1.45
C PRO A 453 -22.77 -18.04 1.68
N ASN A 454 -23.55 -17.34 2.52
CA ASN A 454 -23.30 -15.94 2.85
C ASN A 454 -21.99 -15.72 3.60
N THR A 455 -21.70 -16.58 4.59
CA THR A 455 -20.42 -16.53 5.31
C THR A 455 -19.25 -16.82 4.38
N TYR A 456 -19.39 -17.79 3.50
CA TYR A 456 -18.35 -18.12 2.53
C TYR A 456 -18.16 -17.00 1.50
N SER A 457 -19.27 -16.42 0.99
CA SER A 457 -19.20 -15.27 0.09
C SER A 457 -18.51 -14.07 0.72
N TRP A 458 -18.77 -13.81 2.01
CA TRP A 458 -18.03 -12.81 2.76
C TRP A 458 -16.53 -13.13 2.78
N LEU A 459 -16.14 -14.36 3.11
CA LEU A 459 -14.73 -14.76 3.20
C LEU A 459 -14.02 -14.68 1.85
N LYS A 460 -14.62 -15.23 0.79
CA LYS A 460 -14.00 -15.26 -0.54
C LYS A 460 -13.83 -13.88 -1.16
N ASN A 461 -14.70 -12.93 -0.81
CA ASN A 461 -14.66 -11.56 -1.33
C ASN A 461 -13.75 -10.63 -0.51
N ASN A 462 -13.28 -11.07 0.66
CA ASN A 462 -12.33 -10.30 1.48
C ASN A 462 -10.88 -10.51 1.01
N LYS A 463 -10.56 -10.00 -0.19
CA LYS A 463 -9.21 -10.09 -0.78
C LYS A 463 -8.12 -9.53 0.12
N GLU A 464 -8.41 -8.44 0.83
CA GLU A 464 -7.50 -7.76 1.74
C GLU A 464 -7.09 -8.68 2.90
N LEU A 465 -8.06 -9.43 3.43
CA LEU A 465 -7.84 -10.40 4.50
C LEU A 465 -6.89 -11.51 4.04
N ILE A 466 -7.15 -12.09 2.87
CA ILE A 466 -6.34 -13.17 2.30
C ILE A 466 -4.93 -12.66 1.96
N ASN A 467 -4.84 -11.47 1.36
CA ASN A 467 -3.57 -10.84 1.03
C ASN A 467 -2.70 -10.61 2.28
N VAL A 468 -3.29 -10.09 3.35
CA VAL A 468 -2.55 -9.87 4.61
C VAL A 468 -2.16 -11.20 5.24
N ALA A 469 -3.08 -12.14 5.42
CA ALA A 469 -2.81 -13.42 6.07
C ALA A 469 -1.65 -14.19 5.40
N THR A 470 -1.68 -14.29 4.08
CA THR A 470 -0.66 -15.03 3.32
C THR A 470 0.70 -14.33 3.34
N SER A 471 0.73 -13.01 3.33
CA SER A 471 1.98 -12.23 3.31
C SER A 471 2.67 -12.06 4.68
N ARG A 472 2.14 -12.63 5.76
CA ARG A 472 2.79 -12.66 7.09
C ARG A 472 3.82 -13.79 7.24
N ALA A 473 3.74 -14.81 6.41
CA ALA A 473 4.66 -15.95 6.43
C ALA A 473 5.99 -15.58 5.75
N LYS A 474 7.12 -15.78 6.46
CA LYS A 474 8.45 -15.63 5.86
C LYS A 474 8.85 -16.90 5.11
N GLU A 475 8.89 -18.04 5.80
CA GLU A 475 9.44 -19.30 5.32
C GLU A 475 8.36 -20.26 4.86
N GLN A 476 7.25 -20.35 5.61
CA GLN A 476 6.23 -21.35 5.35
C GLN A 476 4.82 -20.84 5.62
N LEU A 477 3.94 -21.03 4.65
CA LEU A 477 2.50 -20.83 4.77
C LEU A 477 1.81 -22.20 4.77
N ILE A 478 1.10 -22.49 5.86
CA ILE A 478 0.28 -23.71 6.00
C ILE A 478 -1.18 -23.30 6.02
N VAL A 479 -1.92 -23.72 5.01
CA VAL A 479 -3.35 -23.45 4.88
C VAL A 479 -4.13 -24.68 5.34
N LEU A 480 -4.97 -24.50 6.35
CA LEU A 480 -5.85 -25.54 6.88
C LEU A 480 -7.30 -25.25 6.49
N SER A 481 -7.95 -26.21 5.85
CA SER A 481 -9.36 -26.13 5.49
C SER A 481 -9.89 -27.48 5.01
N SER A 482 -11.21 -27.61 4.89
CA SER A 482 -11.85 -28.76 4.22
C SER A 482 -12.00 -28.49 2.74
N LYS A 483 -11.21 -29.16 1.91
CA LYS A 483 -11.29 -29.09 0.45
C LYS A 483 -12.71 -29.35 -0.06
N LYS A 484 -13.34 -30.41 0.45
CA LYS A 484 -14.73 -30.81 0.08
C LYS A 484 -15.73 -29.69 0.32
N ASN A 485 -15.66 -29.02 1.48
CA ASN A 485 -16.59 -27.94 1.82
C ASN A 485 -16.32 -26.68 1.00
N VAL A 486 -15.05 -26.36 0.74
CA VAL A 486 -14.67 -25.22 -0.13
C VAL A 486 -15.13 -25.47 -1.56
N GLU A 487 -14.92 -26.66 -2.15
CA GLU A 487 -15.39 -26.98 -3.50
C GLU A 487 -16.91 -26.91 -3.58
N ARG A 488 -17.65 -27.45 -2.61
CA ARG A 488 -19.11 -27.34 -2.54
C ARG A 488 -19.59 -25.88 -2.53
N LEU A 489 -18.98 -25.05 -1.71
CA LEU A 489 -19.36 -23.64 -1.56
C LEU A 489 -18.91 -22.80 -2.75
N HIS A 490 -17.78 -23.10 -3.34
CA HIS A 490 -17.31 -22.48 -4.58
C HIS A 490 -18.34 -22.65 -5.70
N HIS A 491 -18.83 -23.88 -5.93
CA HIS A 491 -19.86 -24.12 -6.94
C HIS A 491 -21.19 -23.39 -6.67
N MET A 492 -21.50 -23.13 -5.39
CA MET A 492 -22.73 -22.41 -5.02
C MET A 492 -22.58 -20.88 -5.11
N CYS A 493 -21.39 -20.34 -4.85
CA CYS A 493 -21.16 -18.91 -4.68
C CYS A 493 -20.45 -18.24 -5.88
N GLY A 494 -20.11 -19.00 -6.92
CA GLY A 494 -19.56 -18.50 -8.18
C GLY A 494 -18.03 -18.48 -8.24
N GLU A 495 -17.51 -18.26 -9.46
CA GLU A 495 -16.10 -18.53 -9.83
C GLU A 495 -15.07 -17.52 -9.32
N ASP A 496 -15.44 -16.28 -9.00
CA ASP A 496 -14.50 -15.31 -8.42
C ASP A 496 -14.30 -15.61 -6.93
N ASP A 497 -13.25 -16.40 -6.62
CA ASP A 497 -13.10 -17.02 -5.32
C ASP A 497 -11.62 -17.13 -4.90
N ASP A 498 -11.18 -16.16 -4.09
CA ASP A 498 -9.81 -16.08 -3.61
C ASP A 498 -9.44 -17.20 -2.64
N VAL A 499 -10.41 -17.77 -1.92
CA VAL A 499 -10.20 -18.93 -1.02
C VAL A 499 -9.89 -20.18 -1.82
N TYR A 500 -10.73 -20.47 -2.81
CA TYR A 500 -10.56 -21.61 -3.71
C TYR A 500 -9.25 -21.50 -4.50
N ASP A 501 -8.97 -20.30 -5.04
CA ASP A 501 -7.74 -20.03 -5.77
C ASP A 501 -6.50 -20.21 -4.90
N LEU A 502 -6.52 -19.76 -3.63
CA LEU A 502 -5.42 -19.94 -2.69
C LEU A 502 -5.17 -21.42 -2.41
N ILE A 503 -6.21 -22.20 -2.10
CA ILE A 503 -6.08 -23.64 -1.83
C ILE A 503 -5.50 -24.35 -3.04
N ASN A 504 -6.01 -24.10 -4.23
CA ASN A 504 -5.49 -24.70 -5.46
C ASN A 504 -4.04 -24.28 -5.75
N TYR A 505 -3.71 -23.02 -5.53
CA TYR A 505 -2.35 -22.53 -5.68
C TYR A 505 -1.40 -23.25 -4.70
N VAL A 506 -1.75 -23.34 -3.41
CA VAL A 506 -0.92 -23.98 -2.40
C VAL A 506 -0.74 -25.47 -2.71
N ARG A 507 -1.79 -26.17 -3.13
CA ARG A 507 -1.73 -27.58 -3.52
C ARG A 507 -0.86 -27.84 -4.76
N THR A 508 -0.99 -26.96 -5.75
CA THR A 508 -0.27 -27.11 -7.02
C THR A 508 1.22 -26.78 -6.88
N ASN A 509 1.57 -25.76 -6.10
CA ASN A 509 2.93 -25.25 -5.97
C ASN A 509 3.67 -25.76 -4.73
N GLY A 510 2.96 -26.36 -3.78
CA GLY A 510 3.54 -26.94 -2.55
C GLY A 510 4.16 -28.32 -2.76
N ALA A 511 3.61 -29.15 -3.64
CA ALA A 511 3.93 -30.60 -3.71
C ALA A 511 4.72 -31.06 -4.96
N SER A 512 4.82 -30.29 -6.04
CA SER A 512 5.61 -30.69 -7.23
C SER A 512 5.73 -29.55 -8.26
N LYS A 513 6.69 -29.68 -9.18
CA LYS A 513 6.86 -28.80 -10.36
C LYS A 513 5.73 -29.05 -11.39
N VAL A 514 4.55 -28.53 -11.15
CA VAL A 514 3.47 -28.51 -12.14
C VAL A 514 3.43 -27.12 -12.78
N ALA A 515 3.28 -27.05 -14.08
CA ALA A 515 3.14 -25.80 -14.82
C ALA A 515 2.00 -24.94 -14.24
N GLU A 516 2.30 -23.71 -13.92
CA GLU A 516 1.32 -22.78 -13.34
C GLU A 516 0.22 -22.47 -14.36
N LYS A 517 -1.05 -22.66 -13.96
CA LYS A 517 -2.16 -22.05 -14.71
C LYS A 517 -2.18 -20.56 -14.45
N PRO A 518 -2.35 -19.72 -15.47
CA PRO A 518 -2.47 -18.27 -15.27
C PRO A 518 -3.69 -17.97 -14.37
N MET A 519 -3.48 -17.18 -13.32
CA MET A 519 -4.56 -16.66 -12.49
C MET A 519 -5.13 -15.38 -13.12
N ALA A 520 -6.42 -15.17 -12.93
CA ALA A 520 -7.04 -13.91 -13.34
C ALA A 520 -6.35 -12.73 -12.63
N SER A 521 -5.96 -11.72 -13.40
CA SER A 521 -5.44 -10.46 -12.89
C SER A 521 -6.61 -9.61 -12.39
N ARG A 522 -6.47 -8.99 -11.23
CA ARG A 522 -7.41 -7.98 -10.73
C ARG A 522 -6.84 -6.60 -10.95
N ALA A 523 -7.69 -5.66 -11.33
CA ALA A 523 -7.31 -4.26 -11.41
C ALA A 523 -6.88 -3.75 -10.04
N LEU A 524 -5.81 -2.97 -10.00
CA LEU A 524 -5.37 -2.28 -8.79
C LEU A 524 -6.24 -1.03 -8.60
N GLY A 525 -6.78 -0.86 -7.42
CA GLY A 525 -7.44 0.38 -7.06
C GLY A 525 -8.86 0.23 -6.52
N ILE A 526 -9.40 1.27 -5.92
CA ILE A 526 -10.76 1.36 -5.38
C ILE A 526 -11.30 2.77 -5.56
N LYS A 527 -12.58 2.87 -5.79
CA LYS A 527 -13.26 4.06 -6.30
C LYS A 527 -14.03 4.92 -5.29
N PRO A 528 -13.95 6.24 -5.37
CA PRO A 528 -15.08 7.09 -5.04
C PRO A 528 -16.12 7.12 -6.18
N TYR A 529 -17.36 7.26 -5.81
CA TYR A 529 -18.48 7.35 -6.73
C TYR A 529 -18.81 8.81 -6.99
N SER A 530 -18.52 9.32 -8.17
CA SER A 530 -19.13 10.56 -8.61
C SER A 530 -19.07 10.69 -10.14
N THR A 531 -20.04 11.37 -10.71
CA THR A 531 -20.05 11.78 -12.12
C THR A 531 -18.82 12.64 -12.48
N GLN A 532 -18.26 13.35 -11.50
CA GLN A 532 -17.00 14.08 -11.65
C GLN A 532 -15.81 13.17 -11.89
N THR A 533 -15.84 11.96 -11.34
CA THR A 533 -14.78 10.97 -11.55
C THR A 533 -14.79 10.45 -13.00
N GLU A 534 -15.96 10.17 -13.56
CA GLU A 534 -16.10 9.78 -14.96
C GLU A 534 -15.62 10.88 -15.91
N GLU A 535 -15.94 12.15 -15.61
CA GLU A 535 -15.49 13.27 -16.43
C GLU A 535 -13.97 13.45 -16.35
N ALA A 536 -13.39 13.35 -15.16
CA ALA A 536 -11.94 13.38 -14.97
C ALA A 536 -11.25 12.22 -15.69
N PHE A 537 -11.83 11.00 -15.62
CA PHE A 537 -11.33 9.85 -16.36
C PHE A 537 -11.36 10.08 -17.86
N LEU A 538 -12.47 10.60 -18.41
CA LEU A 538 -12.60 10.89 -19.83
C LEU A 538 -11.49 11.85 -20.32
N GLN A 539 -11.16 12.88 -19.52
CA GLN A 539 -10.08 13.82 -19.86
C GLN A 539 -8.71 13.13 -19.81
N CYS A 540 -8.45 12.35 -18.76
CA CYS A 540 -7.21 11.56 -18.65
C CYS A 540 -7.08 10.54 -19.78
N LEU A 541 -8.16 9.85 -20.13
CA LEU A 541 -8.17 8.85 -21.21
C LEU A 541 -7.90 9.50 -22.58
N LYS A 542 -8.54 10.61 -22.89
CA LYS A 542 -8.29 11.36 -24.14
C LYS A 542 -6.84 11.81 -24.22
N HIS A 543 -6.34 12.43 -23.14
CA HIS A 543 -4.96 12.90 -23.08
C HIS A 543 -3.95 11.75 -23.19
N ALA A 544 -4.23 10.61 -22.57
CA ALA A 544 -3.39 9.41 -22.68
C ALA A 544 -3.39 8.81 -24.08
N LEU A 545 -4.56 8.74 -24.74
CA LEU A 545 -4.66 8.28 -26.13
C LEU A 545 -3.86 9.18 -27.08
N ASP A 546 -3.97 10.51 -26.93
CA ASP A 546 -3.22 11.45 -27.77
C ASP A 546 -1.71 11.28 -27.60
N ASN A 547 -1.24 10.94 -26.39
CA ASN A 547 0.18 10.76 -26.10
C ASN A 547 0.71 9.35 -26.44
N VAL A 548 -0.10 8.31 -26.35
CA VAL A 548 0.30 6.94 -26.68
C VAL A 548 0.35 6.72 -28.18
N LEU A 549 -0.61 7.26 -28.92
CA LEU A 549 -0.79 6.98 -30.34
C LEU A 549 0.04 7.86 -31.30
N TYR A 550 0.69 8.91 -30.79
CA TYR A 550 1.59 9.79 -31.56
C TYR A 550 1.11 10.11 -32.99
N ASN A 551 -0.12 10.58 -33.12
CA ASN A 551 -0.76 10.92 -34.41
C ASN A 551 -0.92 9.77 -35.43
N LYS A 552 -0.70 8.51 -35.07
CA LYS A 552 -0.79 7.36 -36.00
C LYS A 552 -2.19 6.82 -36.12
N ARG A 553 -2.85 6.59 -34.99
CA ARG A 553 -4.26 6.20 -34.95
C ARG A 553 -5.05 7.39 -34.43
N LYS A 554 -6.02 7.88 -35.15
CA LYS A 554 -6.98 8.85 -34.61
C LYS A 554 -8.05 8.06 -33.87
N CYS A 555 -7.99 8.08 -32.54
CA CYS A 555 -9.02 7.47 -31.72
C CYS A 555 -9.96 8.54 -31.16
N THR A 556 -11.22 8.18 -31.04
CA THR A 556 -12.26 8.96 -30.35
C THR A 556 -12.80 8.15 -29.21
N VAL A 557 -13.27 8.80 -28.13
CA VAL A 557 -13.88 8.16 -26.98
C VAL A 557 -15.30 8.62 -26.82
N HIS A 558 -16.22 7.67 -26.75
CA HIS A 558 -17.63 7.92 -26.51
C HIS A 558 -18.06 7.34 -25.17
N LYS A 559 -18.91 8.08 -24.43
CA LYS A 559 -19.48 7.67 -23.14
C LYS A 559 -20.80 6.93 -23.34
N GLU A 560 -21.13 6.05 -22.38
CA GLU A 560 -22.43 5.37 -22.29
C GLU A 560 -22.90 4.72 -23.60
N VAL A 561 -22.02 3.99 -24.27
CA VAL A 561 -22.30 3.39 -25.56
C VAL A 561 -23.09 2.09 -25.38
N SER A 562 -24.24 1.98 -26.05
CA SER A 562 -25.04 0.75 -26.03
C SER A 562 -24.25 -0.43 -26.62
N ILE A 563 -24.34 -1.59 -25.97
CA ILE A 563 -23.69 -2.83 -26.42
C ILE A 563 -24.15 -3.19 -27.84
N ALA A 564 -25.42 -3.05 -28.15
CA ALA A 564 -25.97 -3.27 -29.50
C ALA A 564 -25.46 -2.26 -30.56
N HIS A 565 -24.87 -1.13 -30.13
CA HIS A 565 -24.24 -0.20 -31.05
C HIS A 565 -22.80 -0.56 -31.36
N VAL A 566 -22.12 -1.25 -30.44
CA VAL A 566 -20.76 -1.74 -30.60
C VAL A 566 -20.74 -3.01 -31.47
N PHE A 567 -21.69 -3.92 -31.20
CA PHE A 567 -21.78 -5.22 -31.88
C PHE A 567 -23.06 -5.31 -32.74
N GLN A 568 -22.95 -5.90 -33.90
CA GLN A 568 -24.09 -6.01 -34.85
C GLN A 568 -25.00 -7.20 -34.53
N GLU A 569 -24.48 -8.26 -33.91
CA GLU A 569 -25.19 -9.51 -33.67
C GLU A 569 -25.12 -9.91 -32.18
N ASN A 570 -26.20 -10.47 -31.63
CA ASN A 570 -26.25 -10.99 -30.27
C ASN A 570 -25.82 -12.47 -30.25
N LEU A 571 -24.53 -12.72 -30.16
CA LEU A 571 -23.95 -14.07 -30.16
C LEU A 571 -24.21 -14.84 -28.85
N THR A 572 -24.52 -14.15 -27.77
CA THR A 572 -24.70 -14.75 -26.43
C THR A 572 -26.17 -14.99 -26.05
N ASN A 573 -27.12 -14.55 -26.89
CA ASN A 573 -28.56 -14.54 -26.59
C ASN A 573 -28.90 -13.85 -25.25
N SER A 574 -28.08 -12.91 -24.82
CA SER A 574 -28.27 -12.17 -23.57
C SER A 574 -29.17 -10.97 -23.76
N ASP A 575 -30.19 -10.79 -22.90
CA ASP A 575 -31.04 -9.59 -22.89
C ASP A 575 -30.23 -8.31 -22.63
N LEU A 576 -29.11 -8.43 -21.95
CA LEU A 576 -28.20 -7.31 -21.69
C LEU A 576 -27.59 -6.72 -22.96
N PHE A 577 -27.56 -7.49 -24.07
CA PHE A 577 -27.11 -7.00 -25.35
C PHE A 577 -27.91 -5.77 -25.83
N TYR A 578 -29.21 -5.76 -25.60
CA TYR A 578 -30.10 -4.67 -26.03
C TYR A 578 -30.26 -3.56 -24.98
N THR A 579 -30.09 -3.88 -23.70
CA THR A 579 -30.36 -2.96 -22.59
C THR A 579 -29.08 -2.42 -21.95
N GLY A 580 -27.95 -3.08 -22.13
CA GLY A 580 -26.67 -2.75 -21.53
C GLY A 580 -25.92 -1.64 -22.28
N ARG A 581 -25.05 -0.94 -21.54
CA ARG A 581 -24.14 0.07 -22.07
C ARG A 581 -22.76 -0.14 -21.47
N PHE A 582 -21.72 0.23 -22.24
CA PHE A 582 -20.37 0.42 -21.75
C PHE A 582 -20.19 1.84 -21.27
N ASP A 583 -19.43 2.05 -20.21
CA ASP A 583 -19.15 3.39 -19.70
C ASP A 583 -18.37 4.22 -20.72
N PHE A 584 -17.35 3.61 -21.33
CA PHE A 584 -16.55 4.23 -22.38
C PHE A 584 -16.22 3.21 -23.47
N VAL A 585 -16.25 3.67 -24.72
CA VAL A 585 -15.76 2.89 -25.88
C VAL A 585 -14.80 3.75 -26.69
N VAL A 586 -13.64 3.21 -26.97
CA VAL A 586 -12.63 3.82 -27.85
C VAL A 586 -12.91 3.33 -29.27
N TYR A 587 -12.98 4.28 -30.18
CA TYR A 587 -13.18 4.04 -31.61
C TYR A 587 -11.94 4.50 -32.38
N GLU A 588 -11.56 3.73 -33.37
CA GLU A 588 -10.52 4.11 -34.32
C GLU A 588 -11.13 4.77 -35.54
N LYS A 589 -10.58 5.91 -35.96
CA LYS A 589 -10.95 6.65 -37.14
C LYS A 589 -10.10 6.21 -38.33
N VAL A 590 -10.67 5.43 -39.21
CA VAL A 590 -10.00 5.05 -40.47
C VAL A 590 -10.48 5.99 -41.57
N TYR A 591 -9.54 6.59 -42.31
CA TYR A 591 -9.89 7.55 -43.38
C TYR A 591 -10.85 6.92 -44.42
N GLY A 592 -11.99 7.60 -44.65
CA GLY A 592 -13.00 7.14 -45.60
C GLY A 592 -13.94 6.01 -45.10
N LYS A 593 -13.84 5.57 -43.85
CA LYS A 593 -14.70 4.56 -43.20
C LYS A 593 -15.42 5.08 -42.00
N LYS A 594 -16.49 4.42 -41.56
CA LYS A 594 -17.12 4.65 -40.26
C LYS A 594 -16.11 4.35 -39.15
N GLU A 595 -16.22 5.06 -38.03
CA GLU A 595 -15.43 4.77 -36.81
C GLU A 595 -15.65 3.30 -36.40
N ILE A 596 -14.58 2.60 -36.07
CA ILE A 596 -14.60 1.18 -35.67
C ILE A 596 -14.34 1.11 -34.15
N PRO A 597 -15.22 0.47 -33.36
CA PRO A 597 -14.97 0.26 -31.96
C PRO A 597 -13.79 -0.72 -31.79
N ILE A 598 -12.84 -0.38 -30.93
CA ILE A 598 -11.62 -1.18 -30.72
C ILE A 598 -11.45 -1.62 -29.26
N LEU A 599 -11.99 -0.89 -28.28
CA LEU A 599 -11.80 -1.17 -26.88
C LEU A 599 -12.98 -0.65 -26.08
N ALA A 600 -13.53 -1.43 -25.14
CA ALA A 600 -14.45 -0.97 -24.12
C ALA A 600 -13.75 -0.83 -22.78
N ILE A 601 -14.14 0.19 -22.01
CA ILE A 601 -13.62 0.45 -20.66
C ILE A 601 -14.79 0.66 -19.72
N GLU A 602 -14.79 -0.07 -18.62
CA GLU A 602 -15.73 0.06 -17.51
C GLU A 602 -15.03 0.68 -16.32
N LEU A 603 -15.72 1.59 -15.66
CA LEU A 603 -15.24 2.14 -14.42
C LEU A 603 -15.94 1.44 -13.24
N ASP A 604 -15.20 0.70 -12.42
CA ASP A 604 -15.75 -0.08 -11.33
C ASP A 604 -15.84 0.71 -10.03
N GLY A 605 -17.03 0.79 -9.50
CA GLY A 605 -17.32 1.28 -8.17
C GLY A 605 -17.51 0.16 -7.14
N MET A 606 -17.77 0.55 -5.87
CA MET A 606 -18.03 -0.43 -4.79
C MET A 606 -19.27 -1.28 -5.06
N GLU A 607 -20.26 -0.76 -5.78
CA GLU A 607 -21.45 -1.49 -6.17
C GLU A 607 -21.16 -2.76 -6.95
N HIS A 608 -20.07 -2.74 -7.75
CA HIS A 608 -19.59 -3.91 -8.48
C HIS A 608 -19.03 -5.02 -7.58
N TYR A 609 -18.73 -4.70 -6.30
CA TYR A 609 -18.23 -5.68 -5.32
C TYR A 609 -19.28 -6.16 -4.34
N ASP A 610 -20.34 -5.36 -4.10
CA ASP A 610 -21.32 -5.62 -3.04
C ASP A 610 -22.68 -6.08 -3.59
N ASP A 611 -23.04 -5.69 -4.82
CA ASP A 611 -24.35 -6.01 -5.41
C ASP A 611 -24.26 -7.19 -6.41
N GLU A 612 -24.93 -8.28 -6.08
CA GLU A 612 -24.99 -9.48 -6.93
C GLU A 612 -25.60 -9.20 -8.31
N THR A 613 -26.53 -8.24 -8.41
CA THR A 613 -27.16 -7.86 -9.68
C THR A 613 -26.15 -7.15 -10.59
N VAL A 614 -25.34 -6.29 -10.00
CA VAL A 614 -24.25 -5.59 -10.72
C VAL A 614 -23.21 -6.59 -11.18
N LYS A 615 -22.77 -7.50 -10.31
CA LYS A 615 -21.83 -8.58 -10.66
C LYS A 615 -22.33 -9.46 -11.82
N LEU A 616 -23.61 -9.80 -11.80
CA LEU A 616 -24.21 -10.59 -12.88
C LEU A 616 -24.19 -9.82 -14.20
N ARG A 617 -24.49 -8.53 -14.19
CA ARG A 617 -24.43 -7.67 -15.39
C ARG A 617 -23.00 -7.58 -15.91
N ASP A 618 -22.02 -7.45 -15.01
CA ASP A 618 -20.59 -7.38 -15.35
C ASP A 618 -20.10 -8.66 -16.01
N ARG A 619 -20.48 -9.82 -15.48
CA ARG A 619 -20.16 -11.13 -16.10
C ARG A 619 -20.77 -11.23 -17.49
N LYS A 620 -22.03 -10.86 -17.65
CA LYS A 620 -22.71 -10.88 -18.95
C LYS A 620 -22.05 -9.93 -19.95
N LYS A 621 -21.60 -8.73 -19.54
CA LYS A 621 -20.82 -7.82 -20.40
C LYS A 621 -19.52 -8.46 -20.86
N ALA A 622 -18.79 -9.08 -19.93
CA ALA A 622 -17.53 -9.77 -20.25
C ALA A 622 -17.74 -10.97 -21.19
N GLU A 623 -18.81 -11.76 -20.99
CA GLU A 623 -19.18 -12.86 -21.88
C GLU A 623 -19.52 -12.37 -23.31
N ILE A 624 -20.28 -11.27 -23.40
CA ILE A 624 -20.60 -10.66 -24.70
C ILE A 624 -19.33 -10.20 -25.41
N CYS A 625 -18.44 -9.47 -24.74
CA CYS A 625 -17.18 -9.03 -25.33
C CYS A 625 -16.33 -10.22 -25.77
N LYS A 626 -16.19 -11.25 -24.95
CA LYS A 626 -15.44 -12.46 -25.26
C LYS A 626 -16.00 -13.20 -26.49
N ALA A 627 -17.32 -13.31 -26.60
CA ALA A 627 -17.97 -13.95 -27.75
C ALA A 627 -17.67 -13.20 -29.06
N HIS A 628 -17.45 -11.90 -29.01
CA HIS A 628 -17.12 -11.08 -30.20
C HIS A 628 -15.61 -10.88 -30.38
N GLY A 629 -14.76 -11.50 -29.56
CA GLY A 629 -13.31 -11.28 -29.60
C GLY A 629 -12.91 -9.83 -29.31
N PHE A 630 -13.71 -9.12 -28.52
CA PHE A 630 -13.55 -7.71 -28.21
C PHE A 630 -13.01 -7.50 -26.81
N GLU A 631 -12.07 -6.59 -26.63
CA GLU A 631 -11.42 -6.36 -25.34
C GLU A 631 -12.25 -5.44 -24.45
N LEU A 632 -12.40 -5.85 -23.19
CA LEU A 632 -13.04 -5.08 -22.14
C LEU A 632 -12.05 -4.88 -20.99
N ILE A 633 -11.65 -3.64 -20.75
CA ILE A 633 -10.78 -3.26 -19.64
C ILE A 633 -11.64 -2.70 -18.51
N ARG A 634 -11.37 -3.14 -17.29
CA ARG A 634 -12.05 -2.64 -16.08
C ARG A 634 -11.06 -1.87 -15.24
N ILE A 635 -11.42 -0.64 -14.88
CA ILE A 635 -10.60 0.29 -14.10
C ILE A 635 -11.37 0.71 -12.87
N GLU A 636 -10.78 0.52 -11.69
CA GLU A 636 -11.39 1.02 -10.46
C GLU A 636 -11.35 2.56 -10.42
N ASN A 637 -12.38 3.21 -9.86
CA ASN A 637 -12.55 4.67 -9.86
C ASN A 637 -11.44 5.43 -9.15
N SER A 638 -10.76 4.82 -8.18
CA SER A 638 -9.61 5.44 -7.52
C SER A 638 -8.42 5.68 -8.46
N TYR A 639 -8.36 4.96 -9.58
CA TYR A 639 -7.35 5.18 -10.63
C TYR A 639 -7.85 6.04 -11.79
N ALA A 640 -9.12 6.45 -11.77
CA ALA A 640 -9.74 7.20 -12.86
C ALA A 640 -9.03 8.53 -13.19
N ARG A 641 -8.35 9.13 -12.23
CA ARG A 641 -7.59 10.38 -12.38
C ARG A 641 -6.08 10.17 -12.53
N ARG A 642 -5.59 8.93 -12.52
CA ARG A 642 -4.16 8.60 -12.59
C ARG A 642 -3.70 8.46 -14.03
N TYR A 643 -3.21 9.55 -14.59
CA TYR A 643 -2.78 9.64 -15.97
C TYR A 643 -1.75 8.56 -16.35
N ASN A 644 -0.68 8.38 -15.55
CA ASN A 644 0.35 7.39 -15.86
C ASN A 644 -0.19 5.95 -15.85
N TYR A 645 -1.09 5.63 -14.92
CA TYR A 645 -1.75 4.32 -14.88
C TYR A 645 -2.61 4.05 -16.12
N ILE A 646 -3.42 5.05 -16.52
CA ILE A 646 -4.25 4.95 -17.73
C ILE A 646 -3.38 4.82 -18.98
N LYS A 647 -2.29 5.59 -19.05
CA LYS A 647 -1.32 5.54 -20.13
C LYS A 647 -0.65 4.16 -20.23
N GLU A 648 -0.21 3.56 -19.12
CA GLU A 648 0.35 2.20 -19.10
C GLU A 648 -0.62 1.15 -19.61
N ILE A 649 -1.88 1.19 -19.18
CA ILE A 649 -2.93 0.28 -19.68
C ILE A 649 -3.11 0.40 -21.19
N LEU A 650 -3.12 1.62 -21.71
CA LEU A 650 -3.26 1.83 -23.16
C LEU A 650 -2.02 1.36 -23.91
N ILE A 651 -0.82 1.58 -23.37
CA ILE A 651 0.42 1.05 -23.95
C ILE A 651 0.35 -0.48 -24.02
N ASP A 652 -0.03 -1.14 -22.93
CA ASP A 652 -0.17 -2.59 -22.89
C ASP A 652 -1.21 -3.07 -23.90
N TYR A 653 -2.35 -2.41 -24.00
CA TYR A 653 -3.38 -2.74 -24.98
C TYR A 653 -2.89 -2.61 -26.42
N PHE A 654 -2.33 -1.44 -26.80
CA PHE A 654 -1.86 -1.19 -28.16
C PHE A 654 -0.57 -1.93 -28.54
N THR A 655 0.09 -2.52 -27.55
CA THR A 655 1.26 -3.38 -27.78
C THR A 655 0.86 -4.82 -28.07
N ASN A 656 -0.23 -5.29 -27.48
CA ASN A 656 -0.68 -6.68 -27.58
C ASN A 656 -1.75 -6.88 -28.67
N ASN A 657 -2.35 -5.81 -29.18
CA ASN A 657 -3.35 -5.75 -30.23
C ASN A 657 -2.92 -4.81 -31.37
#